data_1cc3826489665b8f64bfe7032517deb4
#
_entry.id   1cc3826489665b8f64bfe7032517deb4
#
_cell.length_a   1.000
_cell.length_b   1.000
_cell.length_c   1.000
_cell.angle_alpha   90.00
_cell.angle_beta   90.00
_cell.angle_gamma   90.00
#
_symmetry.space_group_name_H-M   'P 1'
#
loop_
_entity.id
_entity.type
_entity.pdbx_description
1 polymer ?
#
loop_
_entity_poly.entity_id
_entity_poly.type
_entity_poly.pdbx_seq_one_letter_code
_entity_poly.pdbx_strand_id
1 'polypeptide(L)'
;MSLLKTIKSNYNTSSKDISLTQYLNLCKKDCTAYSTPAERMLQAIGEPEMVNTKDDPRLSRIHSNKKIKRYPSFSDFYGMEDTIEQIVSFFKHAAQGLEEKKQVLYLLGPVGGGKSSLAERLKQLMENSEIYVLVAGDEMSPVLESPLGLFASYKKELEEEYGILGRYVPSCASPWATKRLAEFGGDISKFSVRKVKLSIASQLGISKTEPGDENNQDISALVGKVDIRKLAEYSQDDADAYSYSGALCKSNQGLMEFVEMFKAPIKVLHPLLTATQEGNFNGTENLPAIPFQGVILAHSNESEWETFSNDRKNEAFLDRVYIVRVPYSLRVDEEVKIYEKLLNHSSLSDAPCAPKTLEMLAQFCVMTRLIDPENSTLFSKMRVYNGENLKEVDPRAKSLQEYKDFAGITEGMDGISTRFAFKVLSKVFNYDSEEVAANPVHLFYVLEQEIIKQQMPKDVEEYYLDILKSTISSKYAEFIGDEIQKAYVNSYQEYGQNLFERYITYADHWCQDNDYRDPETGQKFDRVDLNEELEKIEKPAGIANPKDFRNDLVQFYLRHKAKNGESPKWESYEKIKNVIEKRIFSKTEDLIPVISFSTKTSKEEEKKHSDFIERMLERGYTNKQIKLLTDWYLRVRKSN
;
A
#
# COMPACT_ATOMS: atom_id res chain seq x y z
N MET A 1 -18.28 29.65 6.96
CA MET A 1 -17.91 30.02 8.37
C MET A 1 -16.40 30.10 8.46
N SER A 2 -15.83 31.03 9.28
CA SER A 2 -14.36 31.06 9.42
C SER A 2 -13.91 29.83 10.21
N LEU A 3 -12.75 29.25 9.87
CA LEU A 3 -12.11 28.10 10.52
C LEU A 3 -12.14 28.20 12.06
N LEU A 4 -11.85 29.39 12.58
CA LEU A 4 -11.85 29.67 14.03
C LEU A 4 -13.23 29.53 14.69
N LYS A 5 -14.32 29.87 13.99
CA LYS A 5 -15.68 29.67 14.50
C LYS A 5 -16.05 28.18 14.53
N THR A 6 -15.63 27.43 13.52
CA THR A 6 -15.85 25.97 13.48
C THR A 6 -15.09 25.27 14.59
N ILE A 7 -13.82 25.65 14.85
CA ILE A 7 -13.03 25.11 15.96
C ILE A 7 -13.69 25.43 17.30
N LYS A 8 -14.13 26.69 17.51
CA LYS A 8 -14.80 27.09 18.75
C LYS A 8 -16.14 26.39 18.96
N SER A 9 -16.92 26.14 17.92
CA SER A 9 -18.18 25.38 18.03
C SER A 9 -17.93 23.91 18.40
N ASN A 10 -16.86 23.30 17.83
CA ASN A 10 -16.49 21.92 18.14
C ASN A 10 -15.94 21.75 19.57
N TYR A 11 -15.31 22.80 20.12
CA TYR A 11 -14.79 22.78 21.50
C TYR A 11 -15.88 23.04 22.56
N ASN A 12 -16.91 23.80 22.22
CA ASN A 12 -18.00 24.20 23.13
C ASN A 12 -19.18 23.21 23.16
N THR A 13 -19.09 22.03 22.56
CA THR A 13 -20.08 20.96 22.69
C THR A 13 -19.94 20.26 24.05
N SER A 14 -20.04 21.00 25.16
CA SER A 14 -20.42 20.40 26.43
C SER A 14 -21.90 20.02 26.33
N SER A 15 -22.17 18.75 26.03
CA SER A 15 -23.53 18.24 26.11
C SER A 15 -24.01 18.44 27.56
N LYS A 16 -25.23 18.98 27.71
CA LYS A 16 -25.89 19.05 29.04
C LYS A 16 -25.99 17.63 29.58
N ASP A 17 -25.66 17.46 30.85
CA ASP A 17 -25.83 16.19 31.52
C ASP A 17 -27.32 15.82 31.56
N ILE A 18 -27.63 14.57 31.34
CA ILE A 18 -28.98 14.01 31.40
C ILE A 18 -29.12 13.13 32.63
N SER A 19 -30.33 12.99 33.17
CA SER A 19 -30.54 12.08 34.29
C SER A 19 -30.37 10.61 33.87
N LEU A 20 -30.04 9.73 34.80
CA LEU A 20 -29.92 8.29 34.56
C LEU A 20 -31.19 7.70 33.95
N THR A 21 -32.37 8.15 34.41
CA THR A 21 -33.68 7.75 33.84
C THR A 21 -33.86 8.20 32.37
N GLN A 22 -33.43 9.42 32.06
CA GLN A 22 -33.46 9.90 30.66
C GLN A 22 -32.52 9.09 29.77
N TYR A 23 -31.34 8.72 30.29
CA TYR A 23 -30.40 7.85 29.57
C TYR A 23 -30.98 6.45 29.30
N LEU A 24 -31.58 5.80 30.32
CA LEU A 24 -32.22 4.49 30.13
C LEU A 24 -33.37 4.53 29.11
N ASN A 25 -34.19 5.60 29.15
CA ASN A 25 -35.23 5.81 28.15
C ASN A 25 -34.67 6.08 26.74
N LEU A 26 -33.50 6.71 26.63
CA LEU A 26 -32.78 6.85 25.38
C LEU A 26 -32.32 5.49 24.88
N CYS A 27 -31.69 4.68 25.74
CA CYS A 27 -31.25 3.32 25.40
C CYS A 27 -32.37 2.43 24.88
N LYS A 28 -33.57 2.57 25.41
CA LYS A 28 -34.75 1.83 24.94
C LYS A 28 -35.14 2.19 23.49
N LYS A 29 -34.84 3.42 23.05
CA LYS A 29 -35.17 3.92 21.71
C LYS A 29 -34.01 3.79 20.73
N ASP A 30 -32.81 3.90 21.20
CA ASP A 30 -31.58 3.94 20.40
C ASP A 30 -30.50 3.06 21.00
N CYS A 31 -30.27 1.91 20.40
CA CYS A 31 -29.25 0.96 20.82
C CYS A 31 -27.81 1.49 20.63
N THR A 32 -27.62 2.53 19.82
CA THR A 32 -26.30 3.13 19.64
C THR A 32 -25.78 3.82 20.91
N ALA A 33 -26.69 4.22 21.82
CA ALA A 33 -26.36 4.87 23.08
C ALA A 33 -25.52 3.98 24.04
N TYR A 34 -25.60 2.67 23.89
CA TYR A 34 -24.85 1.70 24.69
C TYR A 34 -24.06 0.71 23.85
N SER A 35 -23.82 1.03 22.56
CA SER A 35 -23.06 0.18 21.65
C SER A 35 -21.65 -0.10 22.19
N THR A 36 -21.16 -1.30 21.92
CA THR A 36 -19.80 -1.70 22.27
C THR A 36 -18.76 -0.97 21.40
N PRO A 37 -17.48 -0.89 21.81
CA PRO A 37 -16.43 -0.32 20.98
C PRO A 37 -16.29 -1.02 19.63
N ALA A 38 -16.50 -2.33 19.55
CA ALA A 38 -16.46 -3.09 18.30
C ALA A 38 -17.59 -2.70 17.35
N GLU A 39 -18.82 -2.51 17.88
CA GLU A 39 -19.97 -2.05 17.09
C GLU A 39 -19.75 -0.62 16.59
N ARG A 40 -19.23 0.29 17.42
CA ARG A 40 -18.87 1.65 17.00
C ARG A 40 -17.77 1.67 15.94
N MET A 41 -16.76 0.80 16.06
CA MET A 41 -15.72 0.66 15.05
C MET A 41 -16.30 0.20 13.72
N LEU A 42 -17.17 -0.80 13.69
CA LEU A 42 -17.84 -1.25 12.47
C LEU A 42 -18.67 -0.13 11.82
N GLN A 43 -19.40 0.62 12.63
CA GLN A 43 -20.18 1.77 12.15
C GLN A 43 -19.27 2.84 11.52
N ALA A 44 -18.11 3.11 12.14
CA ALA A 44 -17.13 4.07 11.63
C ALA A 44 -16.40 3.58 10.37
N ILE A 45 -16.15 2.27 10.25
CA ILE A 45 -15.59 1.65 9.05
C ILE A 45 -16.59 1.75 7.89
N GLY A 46 -17.87 1.53 8.16
CA GLY A 46 -18.95 1.56 7.17
C GLY A 46 -19.07 0.27 6.35
N GLU A 47 -20.05 0.27 5.44
CA GLU A 47 -20.31 -0.89 4.58
C GLU A 47 -19.27 -1.01 3.47
N PRO A 48 -18.87 -2.25 3.09
CA PRO A 48 -17.92 -2.48 2.02
C PRO A 48 -18.57 -2.30 0.64
N GLU A 49 -17.80 -1.78 -0.29
CA GLU A 49 -18.08 -1.89 -1.72
C GLU A 49 -17.72 -3.29 -2.21
N MET A 50 -18.69 -3.98 -2.80
CA MET A 50 -18.47 -5.32 -3.35
C MET A 50 -17.91 -5.22 -4.76
N VAL A 51 -16.63 -5.53 -4.95
CA VAL A 51 -15.97 -5.56 -6.26
C VAL A 51 -16.02 -6.97 -6.83
N ASN A 52 -16.67 -7.12 -7.98
CA ASN A 52 -16.68 -8.38 -8.72
C ASN A 52 -15.40 -8.49 -9.55
N THR A 53 -14.46 -9.32 -9.13
CA THR A 53 -13.16 -9.42 -9.81
C THR A 53 -13.24 -10.08 -11.20
N LYS A 54 -14.36 -10.72 -11.55
CA LYS A 54 -14.55 -11.32 -12.88
C LYS A 54 -14.63 -10.27 -14.00
N ASP A 55 -15.01 -9.02 -13.66
CA ASP A 55 -15.18 -7.95 -14.62
C ASP A 55 -13.84 -7.32 -15.05
N ASP A 56 -12.76 -7.60 -14.31
CA ASP A 56 -11.40 -7.18 -14.59
C ASP A 56 -10.47 -8.42 -14.69
N PRO A 57 -9.91 -8.72 -15.87
CA PRO A 57 -9.05 -9.89 -16.09
C PRO A 57 -7.82 -9.94 -15.17
N ARG A 58 -7.31 -8.77 -14.75
CA ARG A 58 -6.17 -8.68 -13.83
C ARG A 58 -6.60 -9.04 -12.39
N LEU A 59 -7.63 -8.38 -11.88
CA LEU A 59 -8.17 -8.67 -10.55
C LEU A 59 -8.68 -10.12 -10.44
N SER A 60 -9.24 -10.64 -11.52
CA SER A 60 -9.65 -12.03 -11.63
C SER A 60 -8.51 -13.01 -11.37
N ARG A 61 -7.32 -12.75 -11.92
CA ARG A 61 -6.12 -13.57 -11.68
C ARG A 61 -5.58 -13.43 -10.25
N ILE A 62 -5.57 -12.20 -9.70
CA ILE A 62 -5.09 -11.92 -8.34
C ILE A 62 -5.99 -12.57 -7.29
N HIS A 63 -7.31 -12.48 -7.44
CA HIS A 63 -8.29 -12.89 -6.44
C HIS A 63 -9.06 -14.18 -6.82
N SER A 64 -8.59 -14.92 -7.83
CA SER A 64 -9.19 -16.21 -8.25
C SER A 64 -10.70 -16.13 -8.49
N ASN A 65 -11.17 -15.08 -9.17
CA ASN A 65 -12.59 -14.82 -9.46
C ASN A 65 -13.49 -14.59 -8.22
N LYS A 66 -12.94 -14.38 -7.03
CA LYS A 66 -13.71 -14.09 -5.82
C LYS A 66 -14.21 -12.66 -5.82
N LYS A 67 -15.36 -12.42 -5.19
CA LYS A 67 -15.78 -11.06 -4.84
C LYS A 67 -14.95 -10.57 -3.68
N ILE A 68 -14.37 -9.38 -3.80
CA ILE A 68 -13.61 -8.73 -2.74
C ILE A 68 -14.39 -7.57 -2.14
N LYS A 69 -14.15 -7.32 -0.86
CA LYS A 69 -14.75 -6.21 -0.13
C LYS A 69 -13.73 -5.09 -0.05
N ARG A 70 -14.10 -3.91 -0.54
CA ARG A 70 -13.32 -2.69 -0.36
C ARG A 70 -14.04 -1.78 0.61
N TYR A 71 -13.33 -1.33 1.62
CA TYR A 71 -13.87 -0.42 2.61
C TYR A 71 -13.38 1.01 2.30
N PRO A 72 -14.28 1.97 2.02
CA PRO A 72 -13.90 3.35 1.68
C PRO A 72 -13.01 4.02 2.73
N SER A 73 -13.20 3.67 4.01
CA SER A 73 -12.39 4.15 5.13
C SER A 73 -10.91 3.73 5.06
N PHE A 74 -10.57 2.74 4.22
CA PHE A 74 -9.21 2.25 3.98
C PHE A 74 -8.78 2.39 2.51
N SER A 75 -9.39 3.28 1.74
CA SER A 75 -9.12 3.45 0.30
C SER A 75 -7.67 3.80 -0.04
N ASP A 76 -6.93 4.33 0.92
CA ASP A 76 -5.53 4.73 0.80
C ASP A 76 -4.52 3.67 1.31
N PHE A 77 -4.99 2.45 1.62
CA PHE A 77 -4.19 1.28 1.97
C PHE A 77 -4.16 0.31 0.78
N TYR A 78 -3.14 0.47 -0.05
CA TYR A 78 -3.01 -0.28 -1.29
C TYR A 78 -2.46 -1.69 -1.04
N GLY A 79 -3.09 -2.68 -1.66
CA GLY A 79 -2.62 -4.06 -1.59
C GLY A 79 -2.91 -4.83 -0.30
N MET A 80 -3.71 -4.25 0.60
CA MET A 80 -3.99 -4.79 1.95
C MET A 80 -5.43 -5.31 2.10
N GLU A 81 -6.12 -5.64 1.02
CA GLU A 81 -7.54 -6.04 1.06
C GLU A 81 -7.77 -7.22 2.01
N ASP A 82 -6.94 -8.26 1.94
CA ASP A 82 -7.06 -9.45 2.77
C ASP A 82 -6.80 -9.14 4.27
N THR A 83 -5.81 -8.30 4.55
CA THR A 83 -5.48 -7.84 5.91
C THR A 83 -6.62 -7.03 6.51
N ILE A 84 -7.17 -6.09 5.74
CA ILE A 84 -8.30 -5.24 6.16
C ILE A 84 -9.55 -6.09 6.40
N GLU A 85 -9.84 -7.07 5.54
CA GLU A 85 -10.97 -7.98 5.72
C GLU A 85 -10.84 -8.79 7.02
N GLN A 86 -9.62 -9.25 7.38
CA GLN A 86 -9.38 -9.93 8.66
C GLN A 86 -9.61 -9.01 9.86
N ILE A 87 -9.14 -7.76 9.80
CA ILE A 87 -9.38 -6.76 10.86
C ILE A 87 -10.88 -6.49 11.02
N VAL A 88 -11.60 -6.29 9.92
CA VAL A 88 -13.05 -6.05 9.97
C VAL A 88 -13.80 -7.29 10.46
N SER A 89 -13.37 -8.48 10.08
CA SER A 89 -13.93 -9.74 10.59
C SER A 89 -13.78 -9.88 12.09
N PHE A 90 -12.61 -9.51 12.65
CA PHE A 90 -12.41 -9.45 14.10
C PHE A 90 -13.47 -8.54 14.77
N PHE A 91 -13.63 -7.31 14.29
CA PHE A 91 -14.61 -6.40 14.87
C PHE A 91 -16.05 -6.91 14.70
N LYS A 92 -16.36 -7.58 13.60
CA LYS A 92 -17.69 -8.16 13.36
C LYS A 92 -18.00 -9.28 14.37
N HIS A 93 -17.07 -10.19 14.59
CA HIS A 93 -17.24 -11.25 15.56
C HIS A 93 -17.28 -10.71 17.01
N ALA A 94 -16.42 -9.75 17.34
CA ALA A 94 -16.43 -9.08 18.65
C ALA A 94 -17.77 -8.35 18.91
N ALA A 95 -18.33 -7.67 17.91
CA ALA A 95 -19.63 -7.00 18.00
C ALA A 95 -20.78 -8.00 18.21
N GLN A 96 -20.69 -9.18 17.63
CA GLN A 96 -21.65 -10.29 17.86
C GLN A 96 -21.51 -10.92 19.25
N GLY A 97 -20.46 -10.56 20.02
CA GLY A 97 -20.19 -11.09 21.35
C GLY A 97 -19.51 -12.45 21.36
N LEU A 98 -18.87 -12.82 20.24
CA LEU A 98 -18.11 -14.06 20.11
C LEU A 98 -16.74 -13.94 20.80
N GLU A 99 -15.90 -14.95 20.67
CA GLU A 99 -14.64 -15.07 21.43
C GLU A 99 -13.66 -13.92 21.16
N GLU A 100 -13.70 -13.33 19.96
CA GLU A 100 -12.88 -12.18 19.57
C GLU A 100 -13.10 -10.95 20.47
N LYS A 101 -14.27 -10.83 21.12
CA LYS A 101 -14.52 -9.79 22.13
C LYS A 101 -13.53 -9.87 23.30
N LYS A 102 -13.01 -11.06 23.59
CA LYS A 102 -12.09 -11.35 24.69
C LYS A 102 -10.63 -11.44 24.27
N GLN A 103 -10.32 -11.15 23.01
CA GLN A 103 -8.98 -11.25 22.45
C GLN A 103 -8.36 -9.88 22.19
N VAL A 104 -7.03 -9.84 22.18
CA VAL A 104 -6.24 -8.70 21.74
C VAL A 104 -6.09 -8.79 20.22
N LEU A 105 -6.51 -7.75 19.49
CA LEU A 105 -6.23 -7.65 18.06
C LEU A 105 -4.74 -7.35 17.86
N TYR A 106 -4.02 -8.26 17.22
CA TYR A 106 -2.58 -8.19 17.11
C TYR A 106 -2.12 -8.11 15.65
N LEU A 107 -1.47 -6.99 15.28
CA LEU A 107 -0.91 -6.80 13.95
C LEU A 107 0.55 -7.24 13.91
N LEU A 108 0.82 -8.34 13.23
CA LEU A 108 2.14 -8.92 13.07
C LEU A 108 2.69 -8.66 11.67
N GLY A 109 3.91 -8.18 11.55
CA GLY A 109 4.54 -7.98 10.25
C GLY A 109 5.87 -7.24 10.30
N PRO A 110 6.55 -7.08 9.18
CA PRO A 110 7.88 -6.50 9.11
C PRO A 110 7.90 -5.00 9.44
N VAL A 111 9.07 -4.48 9.74
CA VAL A 111 9.28 -3.05 10.03
C VAL A 111 8.96 -2.21 8.79
N GLY A 112 8.06 -1.23 8.93
CA GLY A 112 7.62 -0.41 7.78
C GLY A 112 6.57 -1.07 6.89
N GLY A 113 5.95 -2.19 7.30
CA GLY A 113 4.87 -2.89 6.59
C GLY A 113 3.48 -2.23 6.71
N GLY A 114 3.35 -1.07 7.37
CA GLY A 114 2.07 -0.34 7.45
C GLY A 114 1.26 -0.58 8.73
N LYS A 115 1.73 -1.41 9.67
CA LYS A 115 1.04 -1.72 10.96
C LYS A 115 0.64 -0.46 11.73
N SER A 116 1.58 0.45 11.96
CA SER A 116 1.32 1.69 12.70
C SER A 116 0.35 2.61 11.94
N SER A 117 0.38 2.60 10.61
CA SER A 117 -0.58 3.36 9.80
C SER A 117 -2.00 2.80 9.92
N LEU A 118 -2.14 1.46 9.95
CA LEU A 118 -3.43 0.80 10.21
C LEU A 118 -3.93 1.10 11.62
N ALA A 119 -3.04 1.03 12.63
CA ALA A 119 -3.39 1.37 14.01
C ALA A 119 -3.85 2.83 14.14
N GLU A 120 -3.14 3.76 13.49
CA GLU A 120 -3.52 5.17 13.44
C GLU A 120 -4.87 5.39 12.77
N ARG A 121 -5.13 4.71 11.65
CA ARG A 121 -6.43 4.75 10.98
C ARG A 121 -7.56 4.26 11.86
N LEU A 122 -7.37 3.15 12.58
CA LEU A 122 -8.38 2.62 13.51
C LEU A 122 -8.65 3.60 14.67
N LYS A 123 -7.62 4.26 15.21
CA LYS A 123 -7.81 5.31 16.22
C LYS A 123 -8.60 6.50 15.66
N GLN A 124 -8.26 6.97 14.46
CA GLN A 124 -8.98 8.07 13.78
C GLN A 124 -10.46 7.72 13.52
N LEU A 125 -10.75 6.47 13.15
CA LEU A 125 -12.12 6.00 12.98
C LEU A 125 -12.85 5.97 14.33
N MET A 126 -12.21 5.48 15.38
CA MET A 126 -12.79 5.47 16.73
C MET A 126 -13.05 6.88 17.27
N GLU A 127 -12.20 7.86 16.97
CA GLU A 127 -12.34 9.26 17.40
C GLU A 127 -13.62 9.93 16.89
N ASN A 128 -14.21 9.41 15.82
CA ASN A 128 -15.50 9.90 15.31
C ASN A 128 -16.70 9.44 16.14
N SER A 129 -16.47 8.57 17.13
CA SER A 129 -17.52 8.00 17.98
C SER A 129 -17.76 8.84 19.24
N GLU A 130 -18.96 8.73 19.79
CA GLU A 130 -19.37 9.33 21.07
C GLU A 130 -19.77 8.22 22.04
N ILE A 131 -19.49 8.45 23.31
CA ILE A 131 -19.83 7.54 24.43
C ILE A 131 -20.65 8.25 25.49
N TYR A 132 -21.37 7.49 26.27
CA TYR A 132 -22.06 7.97 27.47
C TYR A 132 -21.29 7.55 28.72
N VAL A 133 -20.97 8.53 29.57
CA VAL A 133 -20.11 8.35 30.73
C VAL A 133 -20.87 8.75 31.99
N LEU A 134 -20.66 7.99 33.07
CA LEU A 134 -21.25 8.26 34.37
C LEU A 134 -20.67 9.53 35.00
N VAL A 135 -21.53 10.33 35.66
CA VAL A 135 -21.19 11.59 36.30
C VAL A 135 -21.82 11.63 37.71
N ALA A 136 -21.07 12.08 38.69
CA ALA A 136 -21.54 12.31 40.07
C ALA A 136 -21.30 13.78 40.42
N GLY A 137 -22.40 14.54 40.63
CA GLY A 137 -22.30 16.00 40.71
C GLY A 137 -21.76 16.61 39.46
N ASP A 138 -20.62 17.30 39.52
CA ASP A 138 -19.92 17.89 38.34
C ASP A 138 -18.77 16.99 37.86
N GLU A 139 -18.41 15.94 38.60
CA GLU A 139 -17.27 15.09 38.26
C GLU A 139 -17.67 13.91 37.36
N MET A 140 -16.98 13.80 36.24
CA MET A 140 -17.09 12.67 35.33
C MET A 140 -16.25 11.50 35.83
N SER A 141 -16.74 10.28 35.69
CA SER A 141 -15.99 9.07 36.03
C SER A 141 -14.58 9.09 35.43
N PRO A 142 -13.53 8.96 36.23
CA PRO A 142 -12.14 9.01 35.78
C PRO A 142 -11.73 7.80 34.94
N VAL A 143 -12.56 6.76 34.91
CA VAL A 143 -12.36 5.56 34.10
C VAL A 143 -13.33 5.50 32.91
N LEU A 144 -14.02 6.59 32.59
CA LEU A 144 -14.95 6.68 31.48
C LEU A 144 -15.97 5.52 31.45
N GLU A 145 -16.47 5.10 32.63
CA GLU A 145 -17.34 3.94 32.72
C GLU A 145 -18.74 4.19 32.13
N SER A 146 -19.32 3.14 31.57
CA SER A 146 -20.70 3.14 31.13
C SER A 146 -21.67 3.26 32.29
N PRO A 147 -22.72 4.10 32.19
CA PRO A 147 -23.77 4.17 33.23
C PRO A 147 -24.42 2.82 33.51
N LEU A 148 -24.39 1.88 32.56
CA LEU A 148 -24.92 0.53 32.75
C LEU A 148 -24.16 -0.29 33.80
N GLY A 149 -22.94 0.13 34.17
CA GLY A 149 -22.15 -0.52 35.24
C GLY A 149 -22.85 -0.53 36.62
N LEU A 150 -23.68 0.47 36.91
CA LEU A 150 -24.49 0.52 38.13
C LEU A 150 -25.50 -0.63 38.21
N PHE A 151 -25.83 -1.24 37.08
CA PHE A 151 -26.83 -2.33 37.01
C PHE A 151 -26.15 -3.72 36.84
N ALA A 152 -24.87 -3.87 37.19
CA ALA A 152 -24.14 -5.13 37.03
C ALA A 152 -24.82 -6.33 37.71
N SER A 153 -25.48 -6.11 38.88
CA SER A 153 -26.24 -7.13 39.62
C SER A 153 -27.71 -7.28 39.19
N TYR A 154 -28.21 -6.40 38.32
CA TYR A 154 -29.63 -6.31 37.94
C TYR A 154 -29.80 -6.48 36.41
N LYS A 155 -29.02 -7.36 35.81
CA LYS A 155 -29.00 -7.56 34.34
C LYS A 155 -30.32 -8.05 33.78
N LYS A 156 -31.03 -8.91 34.54
CA LYS A 156 -32.31 -9.48 34.12
C LYS A 156 -33.42 -8.43 34.16
N GLU A 157 -33.48 -7.66 35.23
CA GLU A 157 -34.46 -6.57 35.40
C GLU A 157 -34.25 -5.48 34.35
N LEU A 158 -32.98 -5.18 34.01
CA LEU A 158 -32.64 -4.20 33.00
C LEU A 158 -33.09 -4.68 31.60
N GLU A 159 -32.98 -5.99 31.33
CA GLU A 159 -33.44 -6.59 30.09
C GLU A 159 -34.96 -6.60 30.00
N GLU A 160 -35.65 -6.96 31.07
CA GLU A 160 -37.11 -7.00 31.14
C GLU A 160 -37.74 -5.61 30.98
N GLU A 161 -37.18 -4.57 31.65
CA GLU A 161 -37.77 -3.24 31.68
C GLU A 161 -37.36 -2.35 30.50
N TYR A 162 -36.06 -2.43 30.09
CA TYR A 162 -35.48 -1.54 29.09
C TYR A 162 -35.07 -2.24 27.80
N GLY A 163 -35.10 -3.58 27.74
CA GLY A 163 -34.69 -4.37 26.56
C GLY A 163 -33.20 -4.41 26.34
N ILE A 164 -32.39 -4.06 27.34
CA ILE A 164 -30.92 -4.02 27.24
C ILE A 164 -30.37 -5.38 27.67
N LEU A 165 -29.82 -6.12 26.68
CA LEU A 165 -29.26 -7.46 26.95
C LEU A 165 -28.07 -7.42 27.91
N GLY A 166 -27.98 -8.41 28.80
CA GLY A 166 -26.91 -8.50 29.79
C GLY A 166 -25.48 -8.45 29.26
N ARG A 167 -25.27 -8.78 27.98
CA ARG A 167 -23.95 -8.71 27.32
C ARG A 167 -23.39 -7.29 27.18
N TYR A 168 -24.24 -6.25 27.24
CA TYR A 168 -23.85 -4.84 27.18
C TYR A 168 -23.53 -4.23 28.54
N VAL A 169 -23.94 -4.92 29.62
CA VAL A 169 -23.74 -4.46 30.97
C VAL A 169 -22.34 -4.81 31.43
N PRO A 170 -21.52 -3.83 31.92
CA PRO A 170 -20.21 -4.09 32.50
C PRO A 170 -20.24 -5.15 33.61
N SER A 171 -19.09 -5.74 33.93
CA SER A 171 -18.96 -6.77 34.96
C SER A 171 -19.17 -6.20 36.39
N CYS A 172 -18.76 -4.95 36.59
CA CYS A 172 -18.85 -4.22 37.88
C CYS A 172 -18.94 -2.72 37.63
N ALA A 173 -19.33 -1.96 38.67
CA ALA A 173 -19.09 -0.53 38.75
C ALA A 173 -17.64 -0.27 39.23
N SER A 174 -17.09 0.88 38.91
CA SER A 174 -15.75 1.25 39.38
C SER A 174 -15.69 1.51 40.87
N PRO A 175 -14.51 1.45 41.50
CA PRO A 175 -14.33 1.85 42.90
C PRO A 175 -14.78 3.30 43.15
N TRP A 176 -14.56 4.20 42.18
CA TRP A 176 -15.01 5.59 42.24
C TRP A 176 -16.54 5.67 42.28
N ALA A 177 -17.24 4.97 41.37
CA ALA A 177 -18.70 4.98 41.33
C ALA A 177 -19.31 4.33 42.58
N THR A 178 -18.71 3.24 43.07
CA THR A 178 -19.15 2.55 44.30
C THR A 178 -19.04 3.47 45.52
N LYS A 179 -17.96 4.24 45.63
CA LYS A 179 -17.79 5.23 46.70
C LYS A 179 -18.86 6.33 46.61
N ARG A 180 -19.06 6.91 45.42
CA ARG A 180 -20.10 7.94 45.21
C ARG A 180 -21.50 7.41 45.48
N LEU A 181 -21.80 6.16 45.14
CA LEU A 181 -23.08 5.53 45.44
C LEU A 181 -23.31 5.41 46.97
N ALA A 182 -22.27 5.06 47.74
CA ALA A 182 -22.33 5.04 49.20
C ALA A 182 -22.57 6.44 49.79
N GLU A 183 -21.89 7.47 49.29
CA GLU A 183 -22.10 8.88 49.66
C GLU A 183 -23.53 9.36 49.35
N PHE A 184 -24.15 8.84 48.29
CA PHE A 184 -25.54 9.11 47.94
C PHE A 184 -26.56 8.29 48.77
N GLY A 185 -26.10 7.45 49.69
CA GLY A 185 -26.96 6.58 50.50
C GLY A 185 -27.61 5.45 49.72
N GLY A 186 -26.98 5.02 48.62
CA GLY A 186 -27.48 3.98 47.71
C GLY A 186 -28.44 4.47 46.64
N ASP A 187 -28.69 5.78 46.54
CA ASP A 187 -29.61 6.38 45.58
C ASP A 187 -28.92 6.59 44.21
N ILE A 188 -29.14 5.65 43.30
CA ILE A 188 -28.57 5.71 41.93
C ILE A 188 -29.14 6.87 41.08
N SER A 189 -30.30 7.43 41.45
CA SER A 189 -30.93 8.53 40.72
C SER A 189 -30.15 9.85 40.79
N LYS A 190 -29.23 9.97 41.76
CA LYS A 190 -28.34 11.12 41.93
C LYS A 190 -27.19 11.16 40.92
N PHE A 191 -26.93 10.07 40.22
CA PHE A 191 -26.02 10.08 39.09
C PHE A 191 -26.64 10.72 37.86
N SER A 192 -25.83 11.40 37.11
CA SER A 192 -26.14 11.90 35.78
C SER A 192 -25.24 11.24 34.71
N VAL A 193 -25.55 11.48 33.45
CA VAL A 193 -24.84 10.88 32.32
C VAL A 193 -24.45 11.98 31.36
N ARG A 194 -23.19 12.00 31.00
CA ARG A 194 -22.61 12.95 30.03
C ARG A 194 -22.27 12.24 28.73
N LYS A 195 -22.67 12.83 27.63
CA LYS A 195 -22.26 12.40 26.29
C LYS A 195 -20.91 13.01 25.98
N VAL A 196 -19.92 12.19 25.61
CA VAL A 196 -18.53 12.58 25.44
C VAL A 196 -18.02 12.08 24.09
N LYS A 197 -17.35 12.95 23.33
CA LYS A 197 -16.67 12.56 22.09
C LYS A 197 -15.30 11.99 22.43
N LEU A 198 -14.92 10.88 21.81
CA LEU A 198 -13.60 10.30 21.95
C LEU A 198 -12.53 11.21 21.33
N SER A 199 -11.31 11.21 21.89
CA SER A 199 -10.23 12.07 21.44
C SER A 199 -8.86 11.42 21.63
N ILE A 200 -8.11 11.36 20.53
CA ILE A 200 -6.70 10.93 20.52
C ILE A 200 -5.85 11.97 21.26
N ALA A 201 -6.05 13.24 20.97
CA ALA A 201 -5.24 14.33 21.53
C ALA A 201 -5.37 14.44 23.06
N SER A 202 -6.58 14.27 23.60
CA SER A 202 -6.86 14.32 25.04
C SER A 202 -6.73 12.97 25.74
N GLN A 203 -6.42 11.91 25.01
CA GLN A 203 -6.44 10.52 25.51
C GLN A 203 -7.75 10.15 26.20
N LEU A 204 -8.86 10.53 25.61
CA LEU A 204 -10.20 10.29 26.12
C LEU A 204 -10.84 9.14 25.34
N GLY A 205 -10.96 7.97 25.94
CA GLY A 205 -11.41 6.72 25.31
C GLY A 205 -10.43 6.14 24.30
N ILE A 206 -9.35 6.85 23.95
CA ILE A 206 -8.29 6.36 23.08
C ILE A 206 -6.95 6.59 23.76
N SER A 207 -6.21 5.52 24.03
CA SER A 207 -4.90 5.61 24.67
C SER A 207 -3.82 4.92 23.84
N LYS A 208 -2.59 5.34 24.01
CA LYS A 208 -1.40 4.69 23.48
C LYS A 208 -0.44 4.38 24.61
N THR A 209 0.09 3.17 24.62
CA THR A 209 1.16 2.78 25.53
C THR A 209 2.30 2.11 24.75
N GLU A 210 3.50 2.28 25.26
CA GLU A 210 4.73 1.78 24.67
C GLU A 210 5.67 1.35 25.78
N PRO A 211 6.35 0.19 25.69
CA PRO A 211 7.33 -0.21 26.68
C PRO A 211 8.47 0.82 26.74
N GLY A 212 8.76 1.34 27.92
CA GLY A 212 9.85 2.30 28.10
C GLY A 212 11.22 1.64 28.16
N ASP A 213 11.33 0.53 28.90
CA ASP A 213 12.56 -0.28 29.06
C ASP A 213 12.14 -1.73 29.32
N GLU A 214 12.80 -2.68 28.66
CA GLU A 214 12.51 -4.12 28.75
C GLU A 214 12.58 -4.67 30.18
N ASN A 215 13.39 -4.07 31.04
CA ASN A 215 13.63 -4.55 32.40
C ASN A 215 12.89 -3.76 33.49
N ASN A 216 12.31 -2.61 33.18
CA ASN A 216 11.82 -1.66 34.21
C ASN A 216 10.41 -1.14 33.92
N GLN A 217 9.60 -1.90 33.20
CA GLN A 217 8.24 -1.45 32.89
C GLN A 217 7.34 -1.57 34.10
N ASP A 218 6.81 -0.43 34.54
CA ASP A 218 5.89 -0.32 35.65
C ASP A 218 4.46 -0.64 35.17
N ILE A 219 3.83 -1.60 35.83
CA ILE A 219 2.43 -1.98 35.63
C ILE A 219 1.48 -0.78 35.78
N SER A 220 1.89 0.23 36.57
CA SER A 220 1.12 1.46 36.80
C SER A 220 0.85 2.26 35.50
N ALA A 221 1.67 2.10 34.49
CA ALA A 221 1.43 2.70 33.16
C ALA A 221 0.15 2.16 32.51
N LEU A 222 -0.23 0.91 32.82
CA LEU A 222 -1.43 0.27 32.32
C LEU A 222 -2.64 0.49 33.22
N VAL A 223 -2.48 0.26 34.53
CA VAL A 223 -3.61 0.22 35.45
C VAL A 223 -3.78 1.50 36.27
N GLY A 224 -2.76 2.35 36.39
CA GLY A 224 -2.73 3.51 37.27
C GLY A 224 -2.02 3.21 38.60
N LYS A 225 -1.96 4.18 39.50
CA LYS A 225 -1.26 4.10 40.77
C LYS A 225 -1.88 5.00 41.82
N VAL A 226 -1.58 4.77 43.07
CA VAL A 226 -1.94 5.69 44.17
C VAL A 226 -1.19 7.03 44.00
N ASP A 227 -1.87 8.14 44.10
CA ASP A 227 -1.29 9.48 44.15
C ASP A 227 -0.81 9.78 45.60
N ILE A 228 0.49 9.73 45.78
CA ILE A 228 1.15 9.95 47.06
C ILE A 228 0.71 11.29 47.72
N ARG A 229 0.42 12.30 46.91
CA ARG A 229 -0.01 13.62 47.41
C ARG A 229 -1.39 13.57 48.06
N LYS A 230 -2.25 12.66 47.63
CA LYS A 230 -3.60 12.49 48.15
C LYS A 230 -3.63 11.65 49.45
N LEU A 231 -2.54 10.95 49.79
CA LEU A 231 -2.43 10.18 51.04
C LEU A 231 -2.42 11.05 52.31
N ALA A 232 -2.30 12.37 52.18
CA ALA A 232 -2.50 13.29 53.30
C ALA A 232 -3.98 13.39 53.74
N GLU A 233 -4.94 13.10 52.83
CA GLU A 233 -6.37 13.27 53.02
C GLU A 233 -7.14 11.95 52.99
N TYR A 234 -6.66 10.95 52.26
CA TYR A 234 -7.31 9.68 52.00
C TYR A 234 -6.42 8.50 52.39
N SER A 235 -7.01 7.38 52.77
CA SER A 235 -6.27 6.13 52.99
C SER A 235 -5.79 5.53 51.65
N GLN A 236 -4.79 4.67 51.70
CA GLN A 236 -4.16 4.09 50.52
C GLN A 236 -5.11 3.24 49.65
N ASP A 237 -6.13 2.65 50.27
CA ASP A 237 -7.18 1.84 49.65
C ASP A 237 -8.41 2.66 49.23
N ASP A 238 -8.39 3.97 49.45
CA ASP A 238 -9.49 4.85 49.07
C ASP A 238 -9.48 5.11 47.55
N ALA A 239 -10.66 5.03 46.92
CA ALA A 239 -10.85 5.28 45.51
C ALA A 239 -10.39 6.68 45.05
N ASP A 240 -10.48 7.70 45.92
CA ASP A 240 -10.07 9.07 45.62
C ASP A 240 -8.57 9.30 45.79
N ALA A 241 -7.87 8.43 46.53
CA ALA A 241 -6.40 8.43 46.57
C ALA A 241 -5.77 7.90 45.27
N TYR A 242 -6.53 7.16 44.47
CA TYR A 242 -6.03 6.52 43.25
C TYR A 242 -5.98 7.48 42.07
N SER A 243 -4.89 7.43 41.31
CA SER A 243 -4.74 8.11 40.02
C SER A 243 -5.09 7.15 38.90
N TYR A 244 -6.23 7.35 38.27
CA TYR A 244 -6.72 6.55 37.12
C TYR A 244 -6.03 6.95 35.82
N SER A 245 -4.72 7.19 35.86
CA SER A 245 -3.91 7.65 34.73
C SER A 245 -3.45 6.54 33.79
N GLY A 246 -3.71 5.29 34.15
CA GLY A 246 -3.32 4.12 33.36
C GLY A 246 -3.98 4.05 31.98
N ALA A 247 -3.32 3.41 31.03
CA ALA A 247 -3.81 3.31 29.65
C ALA A 247 -5.16 2.59 29.56
N LEU A 248 -5.40 1.56 30.38
CA LEU A 248 -6.69 0.85 30.46
C LEU A 248 -7.80 1.77 30.99
N CYS A 249 -7.51 2.59 32.00
CA CYS A 249 -8.49 3.55 32.51
C CYS A 249 -8.93 4.56 31.45
N LYS A 250 -7.96 5.09 30.69
CA LYS A 250 -8.19 6.11 29.65
C LYS A 250 -8.87 5.58 28.41
N SER A 251 -8.74 4.28 28.11
CA SER A 251 -9.29 3.65 26.89
C SER A 251 -10.56 2.85 27.13
N ASN A 252 -11.11 2.92 28.32
CA ASN A 252 -12.39 2.27 28.60
C ASN A 252 -13.48 2.81 27.66
N GLN A 253 -14.36 1.94 27.19
CA GLN A 253 -15.34 2.19 26.14
C GLN A 253 -14.74 2.60 24.77
N GLY A 254 -13.44 2.46 24.54
CA GLY A 254 -12.79 2.88 23.30
C GLY A 254 -11.73 1.92 22.81
N LEU A 255 -10.53 2.45 22.49
CA LEU A 255 -9.43 1.68 21.90
C LEU A 255 -8.11 2.00 22.59
N MET A 256 -7.41 0.96 23.03
CA MET A 256 -6.04 1.05 23.52
C MET A 256 -5.07 0.52 22.47
N GLU A 257 -4.08 1.31 22.08
CA GLU A 257 -2.96 0.88 21.27
C GLU A 257 -1.76 0.50 22.15
N PHE A 258 -1.25 -0.71 22.00
CA PHE A 258 -0.04 -1.17 22.66
C PHE A 258 1.06 -1.43 21.61
N VAL A 259 2.02 -0.51 21.54
CA VAL A 259 3.14 -0.57 20.59
C VAL A 259 4.18 -1.54 21.12
N GLU A 260 4.72 -2.42 20.26
CA GLU A 260 5.79 -3.36 20.62
C GLU A 260 5.50 -4.16 21.91
N MET A 261 4.27 -4.65 22.02
CA MET A 261 3.72 -5.23 23.24
C MET A 261 4.60 -6.34 23.82
N PHE A 262 5.23 -7.17 22.98
CA PHE A 262 6.02 -8.31 23.44
C PHE A 262 7.43 -7.97 23.93
N LYS A 263 7.84 -6.71 23.87
CA LYS A 263 9.01 -6.24 24.62
C LYS A 263 8.73 -6.12 26.11
N ALA A 264 7.45 -6.01 26.49
CA ALA A 264 7.07 -5.95 27.91
C ALA A 264 7.17 -7.31 28.58
N PRO A 265 7.66 -7.38 29.84
CA PRO A 265 7.64 -8.60 30.62
C PRO A 265 6.21 -9.15 30.76
N ILE A 266 6.05 -10.48 30.71
CA ILE A 266 4.73 -11.15 30.80
C ILE A 266 3.91 -10.70 32.02
N LYS A 267 4.57 -10.41 33.14
CA LYS A 267 3.91 -9.95 34.38
C LYS A 267 3.18 -8.61 34.19
N VAL A 268 3.69 -7.74 33.35
CA VAL A 268 3.07 -6.43 33.02
C VAL A 268 1.86 -6.63 32.10
N LEU A 269 1.84 -7.68 31.31
CA LEU A 269 0.77 -8.00 30.37
C LEU A 269 -0.43 -8.71 31.04
N HIS A 270 -0.30 -9.23 32.27
CA HIS A 270 -1.38 -9.94 32.95
C HIS A 270 -2.68 -9.14 33.11
N PRO A 271 -2.68 -7.81 33.45
CA PRO A 271 -3.91 -7.03 33.49
C PRO A 271 -4.68 -6.99 32.17
N LEU A 272 -4.00 -7.12 31.02
CA LEU A 272 -4.67 -7.17 29.73
C LEU A 272 -5.52 -8.44 29.57
N LEU A 273 -5.07 -9.55 30.16
CA LEU A 273 -5.82 -10.82 30.14
C LEU A 273 -7.12 -10.73 30.92
N THR A 274 -7.07 -10.20 32.15
CA THR A 274 -8.28 -10.02 32.98
C THR A 274 -9.20 -8.96 32.38
N ALA A 275 -8.64 -7.86 31.86
CA ALA A 275 -9.41 -6.79 31.22
C ALA A 275 -10.20 -7.32 30.00
N THR A 276 -9.60 -8.17 29.18
CA THR A 276 -10.28 -8.72 27.98
C THR A 276 -11.25 -9.84 28.33
N GLN A 277 -10.88 -10.76 29.24
CA GLN A 277 -11.70 -11.93 29.57
C GLN A 277 -12.85 -11.62 30.51
N GLU A 278 -12.55 -10.93 31.63
CA GLU A 278 -13.51 -10.69 32.69
C GLU A 278 -14.22 -9.33 32.54
N GLY A 279 -13.73 -8.48 31.62
CA GLY A 279 -14.25 -7.12 31.48
C GLY A 279 -13.92 -6.20 32.66
N ASN A 280 -12.86 -6.53 33.40
CA ASN A 280 -12.33 -5.72 34.49
C ASN A 280 -10.86 -6.04 34.73
N PHE A 281 -10.18 -5.19 35.47
CA PHE A 281 -8.80 -5.40 35.92
C PHE A 281 -8.59 -4.84 37.30
N ASN A 282 -7.62 -5.37 38.03
CA ASN A 282 -7.29 -4.90 39.37
C ASN A 282 -6.32 -3.72 39.30
N GLY A 283 -6.57 -2.70 40.10
CA GLY A 283 -5.62 -1.62 40.33
C GLY A 283 -4.40 -2.09 41.12
N THR A 284 -3.45 -1.20 41.36
CA THR A 284 -2.37 -1.38 42.33
C THR A 284 -2.94 -1.19 43.75
N GLU A 285 -2.23 -1.65 44.78
CA GLU A 285 -2.50 -1.34 46.19
C GLU A 285 -3.88 -1.79 46.72
N ASN A 286 -4.33 -3.00 46.33
CA ASN A 286 -5.59 -3.60 46.74
C ASN A 286 -6.87 -2.82 46.37
N LEU A 287 -6.81 -1.92 45.41
CA LEU A 287 -7.99 -1.27 44.84
C LEU A 287 -8.94 -2.32 44.23
N PRO A 288 -10.26 -2.27 44.49
CA PRO A 288 -11.23 -3.17 43.86
C PRO A 288 -11.18 -3.13 42.33
N ALA A 289 -11.76 -4.14 41.69
CA ALA A 289 -11.76 -4.28 40.26
C ALA A 289 -12.33 -3.04 39.54
N ILE A 290 -11.65 -2.61 38.49
CA ILE A 290 -12.01 -1.49 37.61
C ILE A 290 -12.62 -2.07 36.33
N PRO A 291 -13.82 -1.65 35.90
CA PRO A 291 -14.44 -2.15 34.68
C PRO A 291 -13.68 -1.74 33.42
N PHE A 292 -13.64 -2.63 32.45
CA PHE A 292 -13.04 -2.38 31.13
C PHE A 292 -13.91 -2.94 30.02
N GLN A 293 -14.29 -2.08 29.08
CA GLN A 293 -15.05 -2.43 27.87
C GLN A 293 -14.36 -1.96 26.60
N GLY A 294 -13.07 -1.68 26.64
CA GLY A 294 -12.30 -1.24 25.47
C GLY A 294 -11.85 -2.39 24.55
N VAL A 295 -11.41 -2.03 23.35
CA VAL A 295 -10.67 -2.92 22.45
C VAL A 295 -9.17 -2.68 22.64
N ILE A 296 -8.40 -3.76 22.72
CA ILE A 296 -6.93 -3.69 22.77
C ILE A 296 -6.40 -4.05 21.40
N LEU A 297 -5.67 -3.11 20.81
CA LEU A 297 -4.93 -3.25 19.57
C LEU A 297 -3.45 -3.25 19.88
N ALA A 298 -2.73 -4.28 19.50
CA ALA A 298 -1.29 -4.36 19.68
C ALA A 298 -0.58 -4.65 18.36
N HIS A 299 0.70 -4.33 18.29
CA HIS A 299 1.51 -4.67 17.13
C HIS A 299 2.99 -4.82 17.51
N SER A 300 3.69 -5.71 16.80
CA SER A 300 5.15 -5.84 16.85
C SER A 300 5.73 -6.36 15.53
N ASN A 301 7.04 -6.54 15.52
CA ASN A 301 7.73 -7.22 14.42
C ASN A 301 7.76 -8.75 14.66
N GLU A 302 8.24 -9.48 13.65
CA GLU A 302 8.26 -10.93 13.67
C GLU A 302 9.26 -11.51 14.68
N SER A 303 10.43 -10.89 14.83
CA SER A 303 11.46 -11.36 15.77
C SER A 303 11.00 -11.29 17.23
N GLU A 304 10.26 -10.26 17.60
CA GLU A 304 9.64 -10.14 18.94
C GLU A 304 8.56 -11.20 19.15
N TRP A 305 7.74 -11.43 18.13
CA TRP A 305 6.72 -12.47 18.14
C TRP A 305 7.35 -13.87 18.31
N GLU A 306 8.36 -14.22 17.52
CA GLU A 306 9.05 -15.50 17.63
C GLU A 306 9.69 -15.71 19.00
N THR A 307 10.37 -14.69 19.52
CA THR A 307 10.97 -14.73 20.86
C THR A 307 9.90 -15.00 21.93
N PHE A 308 8.77 -14.31 21.84
CA PHE A 308 7.67 -14.45 22.81
C PHE A 308 6.94 -15.80 22.66
N SER A 309 6.66 -16.24 21.45
CA SER A 309 5.89 -17.47 21.16
C SER A 309 6.65 -18.75 21.46
N ASN A 310 7.97 -18.71 21.43
CA ASN A 310 8.82 -19.87 21.74
C ASN A 310 8.92 -20.15 23.25
N ASP A 311 8.55 -19.19 24.11
CA ASP A 311 8.51 -19.44 25.57
C ASP A 311 7.15 -20.06 25.98
N ARG A 312 7.16 -21.32 26.43
CA ARG A 312 5.99 -22.06 26.90
C ARG A 312 5.20 -21.35 28.00
N LYS A 313 5.84 -20.46 28.78
CA LYS A 313 5.18 -19.69 29.84
C LYS A 313 4.14 -18.73 29.28
N ASN A 314 4.24 -18.40 28.00
CA ASN A 314 3.38 -17.43 27.34
C ASN A 314 2.17 -18.07 26.63
N GLU A 315 2.05 -19.40 26.64
CA GLU A 315 0.99 -20.16 25.96
C GLU A 315 -0.42 -19.65 26.31
N ALA A 316 -0.67 -19.39 27.60
CA ALA A 316 -1.95 -18.86 28.07
C ALA A 316 -2.25 -17.44 27.54
N PHE A 317 -1.24 -16.65 27.21
CA PHE A 317 -1.41 -15.34 26.60
C PHE A 317 -1.64 -15.47 25.09
N LEU A 318 -0.91 -16.35 24.43
CA LEU A 318 -1.00 -16.59 22.99
C LEU A 318 -2.40 -16.99 22.55
N ASP A 319 -3.09 -17.81 23.36
CA ASP A 319 -4.49 -18.24 23.11
C ASP A 319 -5.48 -17.05 23.10
N ARG A 320 -5.09 -15.91 23.65
CA ARG A 320 -5.92 -14.68 23.76
C ARG A 320 -5.57 -13.61 22.74
N VAL A 321 -4.74 -13.96 21.76
CA VAL A 321 -4.29 -13.03 20.74
C VAL A 321 -4.88 -13.41 19.38
N TYR A 322 -5.60 -12.48 18.76
CA TYR A 322 -6.08 -12.63 17.39
C TYR A 322 -5.06 -12.02 16.43
N ILE A 323 -4.31 -12.87 15.74
CA ILE A 323 -3.20 -12.44 14.89
C ILE A 323 -3.71 -12.09 13.50
N VAL A 324 -3.40 -10.88 13.05
CA VAL A 324 -3.54 -10.41 11.67
C VAL A 324 -2.17 -10.11 11.10
N ARG A 325 -1.78 -10.85 10.05
CA ARG A 325 -0.51 -10.60 9.37
C ARG A 325 -0.62 -9.40 8.44
N VAL A 326 0.38 -8.53 8.51
CA VAL A 326 0.51 -7.30 7.71
C VAL A 326 1.81 -7.38 6.91
N PRO A 327 1.87 -8.18 5.84
CA PRO A 327 3.06 -8.32 5.00
C PRO A 327 3.33 -7.04 4.21
N TYR A 328 4.52 -6.92 3.65
CA TYR A 328 4.79 -5.93 2.61
C TYR A 328 3.90 -6.14 1.39
N SER A 329 3.66 -5.08 0.63
CA SER A 329 3.00 -5.21 -0.68
C SER A 329 3.85 -6.10 -1.60
N LEU A 330 3.19 -7.08 -2.24
CA LEU A 330 3.79 -8.02 -3.20
C LEU A 330 3.36 -7.70 -4.64
N ARG A 331 2.65 -6.59 -4.84
CA ARG A 331 2.15 -6.13 -6.14
C ARG A 331 2.83 -4.82 -6.52
N VAL A 332 3.50 -4.84 -7.66
CA VAL A 332 4.27 -3.68 -8.15
C VAL A 332 3.39 -2.43 -8.30
N ASP A 333 2.21 -2.56 -8.92
CA ASP A 333 1.32 -1.41 -9.12
C ASP A 333 0.78 -0.82 -7.82
N GLU A 334 0.57 -1.66 -6.79
CA GLU A 334 0.14 -1.17 -5.47
C GLU A 334 1.29 -0.49 -4.73
N GLU A 335 2.52 -1.00 -4.87
CA GLU A 335 3.72 -0.38 -4.29
C GLU A 335 4.02 0.98 -4.96
N VAL A 336 3.83 1.10 -6.27
CA VAL A 336 3.95 2.39 -6.99
C VAL A 336 2.95 3.41 -6.44
N LYS A 337 1.69 3.03 -6.22
CA LYS A 337 0.68 3.93 -5.62
C LYS A 337 1.08 4.41 -4.21
N ILE A 338 1.75 3.56 -3.42
CA ILE A 338 2.28 3.96 -2.11
C ILE A 338 3.35 5.04 -2.29
N TYR A 339 4.25 4.90 -3.28
CA TYR A 339 5.27 5.91 -3.57
C TYR A 339 4.65 7.22 -4.08
N GLU A 340 3.71 7.15 -5.00
CA GLU A 340 2.96 8.32 -5.51
C GLU A 340 2.23 9.05 -4.39
N LYS A 341 1.54 8.33 -3.50
CA LYS A 341 0.86 8.92 -2.34
C LYS A 341 1.82 9.75 -1.49
N LEU A 342 3.03 9.27 -1.27
CA LEU A 342 4.01 9.95 -0.43
C LEU A 342 4.68 11.11 -1.14
N LEU A 343 4.99 10.97 -2.42
CA LEU A 343 5.48 12.09 -3.23
C LEU A 343 4.45 13.23 -3.29
N ASN A 344 3.18 12.91 -3.50
CA ASN A 344 2.09 13.90 -3.53
C ASN A 344 1.89 14.67 -2.21
N HIS A 345 2.33 14.10 -1.07
CA HIS A 345 2.31 14.77 0.23
C HIS A 345 3.63 15.48 0.58
N SER A 346 4.56 15.53 -0.36
CA SER A 346 5.88 16.17 -0.19
C SER A 346 6.07 17.35 -1.12
N SER A 347 7.15 18.11 -0.92
CA SER A 347 7.58 19.17 -1.83
C SER A 347 8.10 18.66 -3.20
N LEU A 348 8.14 17.34 -3.37
CA LEU A 348 8.58 16.68 -4.61
C LEU A 348 7.42 16.33 -5.55
N SER A 349 6.17 16.71 -5.21
CA SER A 349 4.97 16.39 -6.00
C SER A 349 5.06 16.84 -7.47
N ASP A 350 5.66 18.00 -7.71
CA ASP A 350 5.77 18.60 -9.04
C ASP A 350 7.16 18.36 -9.68
N ALA A 351 8.05 17.64 -9.01
CA ALA A 351 9.39 17.37 -9.51
C ALA A 351 9.37 16.33 -10.66
N PRO A 352 10.12 16.57 -11.76
CA PRO A 352 10.16 15.63 -12.87
C PRO A 352 10.60 14.23 -12.45
N CYS A 353 9.83 13.23 -12.84
CA CYS A 353 10.14 11.82 -12.60
C CYS A 353 10.09 11.07 -13.93
N ALA A 354 11.24 10.63 -14.41
CA ALA A 354 11.32 9.91 -15.69
C ALA A 354 10.45 8.65 -15.66
N PRO A 355 9.82 8.29 -16.81
CA PRO A 355 9.01 7.09 -16.92
C PRO A 355 9.70 5.84 -16.38
N LYS A 356 8.92 4.97 -15.72
CA LYS A 356 9.38 3.72 -15.11
C LYS A 356 10.30 3.85 -13.89
N THR A 357 10.65 5.05 -13.40
CA THR A 357 11.51 5.20 -12.21
C THR A 357 10.90 4.56 -10.97
N LEU A 358 9.65 4.90 -10.65
CA LEU A 358 8.94 4.34 -9.49
C LEU A 358 8.66 2.83 -9.67
N GLU A 359 8.35 2.43 -10.90
CA GLU A 359 8.08 1.02 -11.21
C GLU A 359 9.35 0.15 -11.06
N MET A 360 10.53 0.62 -11.52
CA MET A 360 11.78 -0.11 -11.34
C MET A 360 12.13 -0.27 -9.85
N LEU A 361 11.92 0.76 -9.04
CA LEU A 361 12.09 0.66 -7.59
C LEU A 361 11.09 -0.32 -6.97
N ALA A 362 9.82 -0.26 -7.37
CA ALA A 362 8.78 -1.16 -6.87
C ALA A 362 9.06 -2.62 -7.27
N GLN A 363 9.49 -2.87 -8.52
CA GLN A 363 9.90 -4.20 -8.97
C GLN A 363 11.07 -4.73 -8.14
N PHE A 364 12.09 -3.92 -7.91
CA PHE A 364 13.21 -4.29 -7.06
C PHE A 364 12.76 -4.65 -5.65
N CYS A 365 12.00 -3.77 -4.98
CA CYS A 365 11.51 -4.00 -3.63
C CYS A 365 10.64 -5.26 -3.54
N VAL A 366 9.69 -5.44 -4.46
CA VAL A 366 8.83 -6.63 -4.50
C VAL A 366 9.63 -7.90 -4.70
N MET A 367 10.62 -7.90 -5.60
CA MET A 367 11.46 -9.08 -5.82
C MET A 367 12.24 -9.47 -4.56
N THR A 368 12.74 -8.51 -3.79
CA THR A 368 13.44 -8.81 -2.51
C THR A 368 12.52 -9.37 -1.43
N ARG A 369 11.19 -9.24 -1.55
CA ARG A 369 10.18 -9.71 -0.60
C ARG A 369 9.58 -11.06 -0.97
N LEU A 370 9.81 -11.51 -2.19
CA LEU A 370 9.32 -12.79 -2.70
C LEU A 370 10.34 -13.89 -2.42
N ILE A 371 9.86 -15.04 -1.98
CA ILE A 371 10.67 -16.25 -1.84
C ILE A 371 10.99 -16.79 -3.23
N ASP A 372 12.23 -17.20 -3.48
CA ASP A 372 12.66 -17.76 -4.75
C ASP A 372 11.82 -18.98 -5.15
N PRO A 373 11.24 -18.98 -6.36
CA PRO A 373 10.40 -20.07 -6.79
C PRO A 373 11.22 -21.24 -7.33
N GLU A 374 10.77 -22.46 -7.09
CA GLU A 374 11.30 -23.63 -7.78
C GLU A 374 10.85 -23.68 -9.25
N ASN A 375 11.79 -23.97 -10.16
CA ASN A 375 11.54 -24.19 -11.59
C ASN A 375 10.94 -23.01 -12.37
N SER A 376 11.04 -21.78 -11.83
CA SER A 376 10.56 -20.56 -12.44
C SER A 376 11.49 -19.40 -12.08
N THR A 377 11.33 -18.24 -12.72
CA THR A 377 12.14 -17.07 -12.36
C THR A 377 11.42 -16.19 -11.34
N LEU A 378 12.20 -15.52 -10.48
CA LEU A 378 11.66 -14.56 -9.52
C LEU A 378 10.91 -13.40 -10.22
N PHE A 379 11.41 -12.97 -11.38
CA PHE A 379 10.77 -11.95 -12.20
C PHE A 379 9.39 -12.40 -12.72
N SER A 380 9.26 -13.65 -13.19
CA SER A 380 7.96 -14.21 -13.60
C SER A 380 7.00 -14.33 -12.43
N LYS A 381 7.48 -14.76 -11.26
CA LYS A 381 6.68 -14.80 -10.03
C LYS A 381 6.13 -13.41 -9.68
N MET A 382 6.97 -12.38 -9.67
CA MET A 382 6.56 -10.99 -9.42
C MET A 382 5.46 -10.53 -10.38
N ARG A 383 5.60 -10.80 -11.69
CA ARG A 383 4.60 -10.44 -12.70
C ARG A 383 3.26 -11.15 -12.49
N VAL A 384 3.29 -12.43 -12.09
CA VAL A 384 2.07 -13.18 -11.74
C VAL A 384 1.39 -12.59 -10.52
N TYR A 385 2.16 -12.19 -9.47
CA TYR A 385 1.61 -11.47 -8.31
C TYR A 385 0.98 -10.13 -8.68
N ASN A 386 1.54 -9.45 -9.69
CA ASN A 386 0.96 -8.22 -10.25
C ASN A 386 -0.28 -8.46 -11.14
N GLY A 387 -0.66 -9.72 -11.35
CA GLY A 387 -1.84 -10.12 -12.11
C GLY A 387 -1.65 -10.26 -13.62
N GLU A 388 -0.41 -10.38 -14.09
CA GLU A 388 -0.13 -10.60 -15.51
C GLU A 388 -0.39 -12.06 -15.94
N ASN A 389 -0.72 -12.26 -17.21
CA ASN A 389 -0.85 -13.59 -17.80
C ASN A 389 0.46 -13.94 -18.54
N LEU A 390 1.21 -14.89 -18.00
CA LEU A 390 2.49 -15.28 -18.57
C LEU A 390 2.47 -16.61 -19.35
N LYS A 391 1.32 -17.24 -19.52
CA LYS A 391 1.22 -18.58 -20.14
C LYS A 391 1.87 -18.69 -21.53
N GLU A 392 1.80 -17.60 -22.32
CA GLU A 392 2.37 -17.55 -23.66
C GLU A 392 3.83 -17.06 -23.68
N VAL A 393 4.23 -16.29 -22.67
CA VAL A 393 5.56 -15.64 -22.60
C VAL A 393 6.56 -16.50 -21.85
N ASP A 394 6.14 -17.12 -20.74
CA ASP A 394 6.96 -18.00 -19.91
C ASP A 394 6.16 -19.27 -19.52
N PRO A 395 6.36 -20.38 -20.26
CA PRO A 395 5.67 -21.63 -19.97
C PRO A 395 6.01 -22.23 -18.60
N ARG A 396 7.08 -21.78 -17.93
CA ARG A 396 7.48 -22.24 -16.60
C ARG A 396 6.81 -21.44 -15.47
N ALA A 397 6.15 -20.33 -15.78
CA ALA A 397 5.43 -19.55 -14.80
C ALA A 397 4.26 -20.34 -14.23
N LYS A 398 4.21 -20.45 -12.90
CA LYS A 398 3.14 -21.12 -12.16
C LYS A 398 1.96 -20.16 -11.96
N SER A 399 0.82 -20.68 -11.54
CA SER A 399 -0.30 -19.83 -11.12
C SER A 399 -0.01 -19.13 -9.79
N LEU A 400 -0.73 -18.04 -9.51
CA LEU A 400 -0.58 -17.31 -8.24
C LEU A 400 -0.82 -18.20 -7.02
N GLN A 401 -1.80 -19.11 -7.11
CA GLN A 401 -2.13 -20.02 -6.01
C GLN A 401 -0.98 -20.99 -5.72
N GLU A 402 -0.38 -21.58 -6.76
CA GLU A 402 0.77 -22.47 -6.61
C GLU A 402 1.98 -21.76 -5.99
N TYR A 403 2.23 -20.51 -6.36
CA TYR A 403 3.29 -19.72 -5.72
C TYR A 403 2.99 -19.42 -4.25
N LYS A 404 1.75 -19.07 -3.92
CA LYS A 404 1.32 -18.84 -2.52
C LYS A 404 1.40 -20.11 -1.67
N ASP A 405 0.98 -21.24 -2.21
CA ASP A 405 1.02 -22.53 -1.50
C ASP A 405 2.47 -22.97 -1.22
N PHE A 406 3.39 -22.72 -2.15
CA PHE A 406 4.81 -23.00 -1.97
C PHE A 406 5.45 -22.07 -0.90
N ALA A 407 5.18 -20.78 -0.96
CA ALA A 407 5.81 -19.81 -0.07
C ALA A 407 5.18 -19.80 1.34
N GLY A 408 3.93 -20.23 1.48
CA GLY A 408 3.23 -20.27 2.75
C GLY A 408 2.96 -18.89 3.36
N ILE A 409 3.04 -18.80 4.69
CA ILE A 409 2.67 -17.62 5.46
C ILE A 409 3.81 -16.60 5.63
N THR A 410 5.01 -16.92 5.18
CA THR A 410 6.22 -16.10 5.34
C THR A 410 6.46 -15.17 4.15
N GLU A 411 5.71 -15.31 3.06
CA GLU A 411 5.84 -14.45 1.89
C GLU A 411 5.54 -12.98 2.23
N GLY A 412 6.48 -12.10 1.90
CA GLY A 412 6.34 -10.67 2.18
C GLY A 412 6.63 -10.26 3.63
N MET A 413 7.10 -11.18 4.46
CA MET A 413 7.45 -10.89 5.86
C MET A 413 8.90 -10.40 6.00
N ASP A 414 9.71 -10.56 4.96
CA ASP A 414 11.10 -10.09 4.88
C ASP A 414 11.36 -9.30 3.59
N GLY A 415 12.57 -8.76 3.43
CA GLY A 415 13.00 -7.99 2.27
C GLY A 415 13.10 -6.48 2.49
N ILE A 416 13.26 -5.74 1.42
CA ILE A 416 13.43 -4.28 1.46
C ILE A 416 12.12 -3.59 1.86
N SER A 417 12.20 -2.79 2.93
CA SER A 417 11.06 -2.06 3.47
C SER A 417 10.65 -0.87 2.59
N THR A 418 9.37 -0.52 2.62
CA THR A 418 8.86 0.70 1.97
C THR A 418 9.53 1.96 2.51
N ARG A 419 9.92 1.98 3.79
CA ARG A 419 10.68 3.10 4.40
C ARG A 419 12.07 3.27 3.80
N PHE A 420 12.75 2.17 3.49
CA PHE A 420 14.03 2.21 2.76
C PHE A 420 13.83 2.75 1.35
N ALA A 421 12.79 2.30 0.64
CA ALA A 421 12.46 2.80 -0.69
C ALA A 421 12.26 4.32 -0.72
N PHE A 422 11.60 4.90 0.29
CA PHE A 422 11.46 6.36 0.41
C PHE A 422 12.76 7.09 0.63
N LYS A 423 13.63 6.54 1.48
CA LYS A 423 14.99 7.07 1.68
C LYS A 423 15.76 7.10 0.37
N VAL A 424 15.64 6.04 -0.44
CA VAL A 424 16.24 5.96 -1.77
C VAL A 424 15.64 7.01 -2.70
N LEU A 425 14.31 7.12 -2.81
CA LEU A 425 13.64 8.10 -3.65
C LEU A 425 14.05 9.54 -3.30
N SER A 426 14.07 9.88 -2.02
CA SER A 426 14.52 11.21 -1.59
C SER A 426 15.94 11.53 -2.07
N LYS A 427 16.85 10.55 -2.06
CA LYS A 427 18.21 10.72 -2.55
C LYS A 427 18.29 10.78 -4.07
N VAL A 428 17.46 10.02 -4.76
CA VAL A 428 17.39 10.00 -6.24
C VAL A 428 16.93 11.35 -6.78
N PHE A 429 15.88 11.94 -6.20
CA PHE A 429 15.40 13.27 -6.60
C PHE A 429 16.42 14.38 -6.38
N ASN A 430 17.27 14.26 -5.36
CA ASN A 430 18.30 15.22 -5.00
C ASN A 430 19.71 14.75 -5.38
N TYR A 431 19.84 13.81 -6.30
CA TYR A 431 21.14 13.28 -6.71
C TYR A 431 21.93 14.28 -7.55
N ASP A 432 21.27 14.97 -8.47
CA ASP A 432 21.86 16.04 -9.26
C ASP A 432 21.77 17.36 -8.48
N SER A 433 22.87 18.07 -8.34
CA SER A 433 22.92 19.37 -7.65
C SER A 433 22.22 20.51 -8.40
N GLU A 434 21.97 20.34 -9.69
CA GLU A 434 21.41 21.38 -10.56
C GLU A 434 19.93 21.16 -10.90
N GLU A 435 19.43 19.92 -10.76
CA GLU A 435 18.05 19.55 -11.12
C GLU A 435 17.45 18.60 -10.08
N VAL A 436 16.37 19.01 -9.42
CA VAL A 436 15.59 18.12 -8.56
C VAL A 436 14.70 17.28 -9.44
N ALA A 437 15.17 16.07 -9.80
CA ALA A 437 14.48 15.16 -10.71
C ALA A 437 14.89 13.70 -10.46
N ALA A 438 13.98 12.76 -10.68
CA ALA A 438 14.27 11.34 -10.55
C ALA A 438 14.38 10.65 -11.91
N ASN A 439 15.31 9.71 -12.02
CA ASN A 439 15.45 8.85 -13.18
C ASN A 439 16.03 7.47 -12.78
N PRO A 440 15.82 6.41 -13.59
CA PRO A 440 16.27 5.07 -13.24
C PRO A 440 17.78 4.88 -13.15
N VAL A 441 18.58 5.64 -13.88
CA VAL A 441 20.04 5.53 -13.80
C VAL A 441 20.55 6.02 -12.45
N HIS A 442 20.12 7.19 -11.99
CA HIS A 442 20.40 7.66 -10.63
C HIS A 442 19.83 6.71 -9.59
N LEU A 443 18.64 6.14 -9.84
CA LEU A 443 18.04 5.13 -8.96
C LEU A 443 18.98 3.94 -8.76
N PHE A 444 19.55 3.38 -9.83
CA PHE A 444 20.45 2.22 -9.73
C PHE A 444 21.72 2.54 -8.95
N TYR A 445 22.33 3.70 -9.17
CA TYR A 445 23.50 4.14 -8.39
C TYR A 445 23.19 4.34 -6.91
N VAL A 446 22.07 4.98 -6.60
CA VAL A 446 21.66 5.23 -5.21
C VAL A 446 21.30 3.92 -4.51
N LEU A 447 20.58 3.02 -5.19
CA LEU A 447 20.23 1.70 -4.64
C LEU A 447 21.50 0.90 -4.31
N GLU A 448 22.44 0.80 -5.23
CA GLU A 448 23.70 0.08 -5.01
C GLU A 448 24.43 0.66 -3.78
N GLN A 449 24.58 1.97 -3.69
CA GLN A 449 25.22 2.61 -2.54
C GLN A 449 24.49 2.40 -1.22
N GLU A 450 23.16 2.46 -1.23
CA GLU A 450 22.37 2.31 0.00
C GLU A 450 22.29 0.86 0.46
N ILE A 451 22.32 -0.13 -0.45
CA ILE A 451 22.42 -1.57 -0.11
C ILE A 451 23.75 -1.83 0.61
N ILE A 452 24.86 -1.40 0.03
CA ILE A 452 26.19 -1.57 0.63
C ILE A 452 26.30 -0.88 2.00
N LYS A 453 25.70 0.31 2.15
CA LYS A 453 25.71 1.06 3.43
C LYS A 453 24.92 0.40 4.56
N GLN A 454 24.00 -0.49 4.25
CA GLN A 454 23.21 -1.19 5.28
C GLN A 454 23.99 -2.26 6.05
N GLN A 455 25.17 -2.65 5.58
CA GLN A 455 26.00 -3.67 6.21
C GLN A 455 25.25 -4.98 6.51
N MET A 456 24.43 -5.41 5.55
CA MET A 456 23.71 -6.69 5.61
C MET A 456 24.68 -7.88 5.59
N PRO A 457 24.22 -9.10 5.91
CA PRO A 457 24.96 -10.32 5.61
C PRO A 457 25.39 -10.35 4.13
N LYS A 458 26.61 -10.78 3.85
CA LYS A 458 27.19 -10.70 2.50
C LYS A 458 26.38 -11.43 1.43
N ASP A 459 25.84 -12.57 1.79
CA ASP A 459 24.96 -13.36 0.92
C ASP A 459 23.70 -12.61 0.51
N VAL A 460 23.08 -11.88 1.43
CA VAL A 460 21.90 -11.04 1.18
C VAL A 460 22.27 -9.82 0.34
N GLU A 461 23.41 -9.18 0.64
CA GLU A 461 23.92 -8.04 -0.12
C GLU A 461 24.19 -8.43 -1.58
N GLU A 462 24.90 -9.53 -1.81
CA GLU A 462 25.20 -10.05 -3.15
C GLU A 462 23.93 -10.42 -3.90
N TYR A 463 22.96 -11.04 -3.24
CA TYR A 463 21.66 -11.38 -3.82
C TYR A 463 20.89 -10.14 -4.26
N TYR A 464 20.81 -9.10 -3.44
CA TYR A 464 20.11 -7.87 -3.82
C TYR A 464 20.83 -7.10 -4.94
N LEU A 465 22.15 -7.09 -4.94
CA LEU A 465 22.94 -6.50 -6.02
C LEU A 465 22.78 -7.27 -7.34
N ASP A 466 22.64 -8.59 -7.27
CA ASP A 466 22.36 -9.40 -8.46
C ASP A 466 20.97 -9.09 -9.04
N ILE A 467 19.92 -9.04 -8.23
CA ILE A 467 18.59 -8.61 -8.68
C ILE A 467 18.66 -7.25 -9.39
N LEU A 468 19.36 -6.28 -8.79
CA LEU A 468 19.49 -4.93 -9.33
C LEU A 468 20.21 -4.93 -10.69
N LYS A 469 21.35 -5.60 -10.79
CA LYS A 469 22.23 -5.56 -11.97
C LYS A 469 21.78 -6.49 -13.08
N SER A 470 21.46 -7.75 -12.74
CA SER A 470 21.12 -8.77 -13.73
C SER A 470 19.69 -8.64 -14.25
N THR A 471 18.74 -8.26 -13.38
CA THR A 471 17.32 -8.25 -13.75
C THR A 471 16.79 -6.83 -13.99
N ILE A 472 16.80 -5.97 -12.98
CA ILE A 472 16.14 -4.65 -13.05
C ILE A 472 16.81 -3.74 -14.06
N SER A 473 18.14 -3.63 -14.03
CA SER A 473 18.90 -2.81 -14.98
C SER A 473 18.73 -3.29 -16.42
N SER A 474 18.74 -4.63 -16.63
CA SER A 474 18.53 -5.22 -17.96
C SER A 474 17.13 -4.96 -18.49
N LYS A 475 16.10 -5.09 -17.66
CA LYS A 475 14.71 -4.79 -18.05
C LYS A 475 14.50 -3.31 -18.37
N TYR A 476 15.16 -2.43 -17.63
CA TYR A 476 15.13 -1.02 -17.97
C TYR A 476 15.88 -0.72 -19.27
N ALA A 477 17.00 -1.40 -19.55
CA ALA A 477 17.72 -1.24 -20.81
C ALA A 477 16.87 -1.67 -22.02
N GLU A 478 16.10 -2.77 -21.90
CA GLU A 478 15.11 -3.17 -22.90
C GLU A 478 14.06 -2.05 -23.10
N PHE A 479 13.46 -1.56 -22.02
CA PHE A 479 12.42 -0.52 -22.07
C PHE A 479 12.93 0.79 -22.69
N ILE A 480 14.07 1.32 -22.24
CA ILE A 480 14.60 2.58 -22.76
C ILE A 480 15.07 2.44 -24.22
N GLY A 481 15.56 1.26 -24.59
CA GLY A 481 15.87 0.93 -25.97
C GLY A 481 14.64 1.04 -26.87
N ASP A 482 13.51 0.47 -26.45
CA ASP A 482 12.23 0.58 -27.16
C ASP A 482 11.72 2.03 -27.22
N GLU A 483 11.87 2.81 -26.15
CA GLU A 483 11.47 4.22 -26.13
C GLU A 483 12.33 5.10 -27.06
N ILE A 484 13.65 4.91 -27.05
CA ILE A 484 14.58 5.55 -27.97
C ILE A 484 14.22 5.18 -29.42
N GLN A 485 13.95 3.90 -29.64
CA GLN A 485 13.59 3.36 -30.94
C GLN A 485 12.30 3.99 -31.48
N LYS A 486 11.24 4.04 -30.68
CA LYS A 486 9.97 4.68 -31.04
C LYS A 486 10.11 6.18 -31.30
N ALA A 487 10.90 6.89 -30.49
CA ALA A 487 11.18 8.30 -30.71
C ALA A 487 11.95 8.55 -32.02
N TYR A 488 12.89 7.67 -32.31
CA TYR A 488 13.68 7.71 -33.57
C TYR A 488 12.81 7.43 -34.78
N VAL A 489 12.00 6.36 -34.81
CA VAL A 489 11.11 6.00 -35.92
C VAL A 489 10.14 7.12 -36.24
N ASN A 490 9.55 7.72 -35.23
CA ASN A 490 8.65 8.83 -35.46
C ASN A 490 9.33 10.08 -36.05
N SER A 491 10.62 10.30 -35.77
CA SER A 491 11.39 11.36 -36.45
C SER A 491 11.74 11.03 -37.91
N TYR A 492 11.47 9.82 -38.34
CA TYR A 492 11.71 9.31 -39.73
C TYR A 492 10.42 8.98 -40.48
N GLN A 493 9.28 9.58 -40.11
CA GLN A 493 8.01 9.32 -40.79
C GLN A 493 8.11 9.57 -42.31
N GLU A 494 8.75 10.66 -42.74
CA GLU A 494 8.98 10.95 -44.16
C GLU A 494 9.91 9.92 -44.81
N TYR A 495 10.98 9.53 -44.13
CA TYR A 495 11.89 8.50 -44.63
C TYR A 495 11.21 7.14 -44.72
N GLY A 496 10.44 6.76 -43.74
CA GLY A 496 9.64 5.52 -43.75
C GLY A 496 8.61 5.52 -44.89
N GLN A 497 7.94 6.64 -45.11
CA GLN A 497 6.98 6.79 -46.21
C GLN A 497 7.68 6.73 -47.59
N ASN A 498 8.80 7.41 -47.76
CA ASN A 498 9.58 7.35 -48.99
C ASN A 498 10.12 5.93 -49.25
N LEU A 499 10.59 5.25 -48.22
CA LEU A 499 11.04 3.86 -48.32
C LEU A 499 9.89 2.92 -48.73
N PHE A 500 8.72 3.13 -48.15
CA PHE A 500 7.50 2.40 -48.45
C PHE A 500 7.05 2.62 -49.90
N GLU A 501 7.00 3.86 -50.36
CA GLU A 501 6.59 4.21 -51.72
C GLU A 501 7.56 3.65 -52.76
N ARG A 502 8.86 3.74 -52.49
CA ARG A 502 9.88 3.13 -53.32
C ARG A 502 9.77 1.60 -53.37
N TYR A 503 9.55 0.98 -52.20
CA TYR A 503 9.34 -0.47 -52.11
C TYR A 503 8.11 -0.91 -52.91
N ILE A 504 6.98 -0.22 -52.77
CA ILE A 504 5.75 -0.50 -53.51
C ILE A 504 5.99 -0.38 -55.01
N THR A 505 6.66 0.69 -55.47
CA THR A 505 6.98 0.91 -56.88
C THR A 505 7.82 -0.22 -57.43
N TYR A 506 8.87 -0.61 -56.71
CA TYR A 506 9.74 -1.71 -57.16
C TYR A 506 9.03 -3.07 -57.13
N ALA A 507 8.20 -3.33 -56.11
CA ALA A 507 7.42 -4.56 -55.98
C ALA A 507 6.35 -4.68 -57.07
N ASP A 508 5.69 -3.58 -57.45
CA ASP A 508 4.67 -3.55 -58.49
C ASP A 508 5.29 -3.87 -59.86
N HIS A 509 6.39 -3.20 -60.23
CA HIS A 509 7.13 -3.48 -61.49
C HIS A 509 7.65 -4.91 -61.54
N TRP A 510 8.19 -5.40 -60.39
CA TRP A 510 8.69 -6.78 -60.29
C TRP A 510 7.56 -7.82 -60.47
N CYS A 511 6.38 -7.57 -59.90
CA CYS A 511 5.21 -8.44 -60.02
C CYS A 511 4.62 -8.47 -61.41
N GLN A 512 4.71 -7.34 -62.15
CA GLN A 512 4.20 -7.20 -63.50
C GLN A 512 5.22 -7.61 -64.57
N ASP A 513 6.43 -8.02 -64.17
CA ASP A 513 7.55 -8.38 -65.09
C ASP A 513 7.97 -7.24 -66.04
N ASN A 514 7.93 -6.00 -65.52
CA ASN A 514 8.25 -4.77 -66.23
C ASN A 514 9.54 -4.15 -65.66
N ASP A 515 10.36 -3.59 -66.60
CA ASP A 515 11.51 -2.78 -66.20
C ASP A 515 11.05 -1.46 -65.61
N TYR A 516 11.77 -0.98 -64.55
CA TYR A 516 11.55 0.32 -63.97
C TYR A 516 12.64 1.30 -64.36
N ARG A 517 12.23 2.50 -64.72
CA ARG A 517 13.17 3.60 -64.99
C ARG A 517 12.93 4.71 -63.99
N ASP A 518 13.93 4.99 -63.19
CA ASP A 518 13.87 6.04 -62.17
C ASP A 518 13.71 7.41 -62.86
N PRO A 519 12.64 8.15 -62.54
CA PRO A 519 12.36 9.45 -63.17
C PRO A 519 13.38 10.53 -62.82
N GLU A 520 14.05 10.44 -61.65
CA GLU A 520 15.01 11.45 -61.22
C GLU A 520 16.42 11.19 -61.72
N THR A 521 16.88 9.95 -61.66
CA THR A 521 18.25 9.56 -62.03
C THR A 521 18.39 9.05 -63.48
N GLY A 522 17.26 8.67 -64.08
CA GLY A 522 17.23 8.05 -65.44
C GLY A 522 17.77 6.61 -65.49
N GLN A 523 18.15 6.04 -64.36
CA GLN A 523 18.68 4.69 -64.21
C GLN A 523 17.59 3.65 -64.52
N LYS A 524 17.95 2.63 -65.29
CA LYS A 524 17.07 1.52 -65.65
C LYS A 524 17.38 0.35 -64.72
N PHE A 525 16.34 -0.22 -64.12
CA PHE A 525 16.38 -1.40 -63.27
C PHE A 525 15.63 -2.52 -63.99
N ASP A 526 16.29 -3.62 -64.20
CA ASP A 526 15.65 -4.82 -64.69
C ASP A 526 15.07 -5.64 -63.53
N ARG A 527 14.44 -6.79 -63.82
CA ARG A 527 13.81 -7.64 -62.80
C ARG A 527 14.81 -8.19 -61.78
N VAL A 528 16.06 -8.41 -62.17
CA VAL A 528 17.10 -8.91 -61.26
C VAL A 528 17.55 -7.79 -60.34
N ASP A 529 17.78 -6.60 -60.87
CA ASP A 529 18.14 -5.41 -60.11
C ASP A 529 17.03 -5.06 -59.10
N LEU A 530 15.75 -5.09 -59.53
CA LEU A 530 14.60 -4.86 -58.65
C LEU A 530 14.52 -5.90 -57.53
N ASN A 531 14.82 -7.17 -57.85
CA ASN A 531 14.84 -8.21 -56.82
C ASN A 531 15.95 -7.97 -55.79
N GLU A 532 17.14 -7.57 -56.21
CA GLU A 532 18.24 -7.25 -55.29
C GLU A 532 17.89 -6.07 -54.36
N GLU A 533 17.28 -5.02 -54.89
CA GLU A 533 16.85 -3.86 -54.08
C GLU A 533 15.76 -4.21 -53.07
N LEU A 534 14.78 -5.03 -53.48
CA LEU A 534 13.72 -5.51 -52.58
C LEU A 534 14.28 -6.45 -51.49
N GLU A 535 15.20 -7.34 -51.85
CA GLU A 535 15.85 -8.25 -50.90
C GLU A 535 16.67 -7.52 -49.80
N LYS A 536 17.23 -6.35 -50.13
CA LYS A 536 17.92 -5.50 -49.13
C LYS A 536 17.02 -5.06 -47.99
N ILE A 537 15.71 -5.03 -48.20
CA ILE A 537 14.69 -4.69 -47.20
C ILE A 537 14.12 -5.97 -46.57
N GLU A 538 13.86 -7.00 -47.37
CA GLU A 538 13.17 -8.23 -46.95
C GLU A 538 14.03 -9.19 -46.12
N LYS A 539 15.33 -9.34 -46.49
CA LYS A 539 16.25 -10.25 -45.77
C LYS A 539 16.47 -9.89 -44.31
N PRO A 540 16.73 -8.61 -43.94
CA PRO A 540 16.85 -8.22 -42.54
C PRO A 540 15.58 -8.43 -41.75
N ALA A 541 14.42 -8.38 -42.42
CA ALA A 541 13.11 -8.59 -41.81
C ALA A 541 12.75 -10.06 -41.61
N GLY A 542 13.49 -11.00 -42.22
CA GLY A 542 13.25 -12.44 -42.09
C GLY A 542 12.00 -12.91 -42.82
N ILE A 543 11.69 -12.34 -43.99
CA ILE A 543 10.53 -12.73 -44.80
C ILE A 543 10.79 -14.08 -45.46
N ALA A 544 9.99 -15.09 -45.05
CA ALA A 544 10.13 -16.46 -45.51
C ALA A 544 9.67 -16.65 -46.99
N ASN A 545 8.66 -15.91 -47.44
CA ASN A 545 8.13 -15.98 -48.78
C ASN A 545 8.03 -14.57 -49.43
N PRO A 546 9.10 -14.06 -50.02
CA PRO A 546 9.13 -12.71 -50.62
C PRO A 546 8.08 -12.50 -51.71
N LYS A 547 7.81 -13.50 -52.52
CA LYS A 547 6.86 -13.39 -53.67
C LYS A 547 5.43 -13.12 -53.18
N ASP A 548 4.95 -13.88 -52.22
CA ASP A 548 3.61 -13.69 -51.71
C ASP A 548 3.51 -12.37 -50.94
N PHE A 549 4.54 -12.03 -50.16
CA PHE A 549 4.59 -10.76 -49.44
C PHE A 549 4.50 -9.55 -50.36
N ARG A 550 5.24 -9.54 -51.47
CA ARG A 550 5.21 -8.47 -52.50
C ARG A 550 3.82 -8.34 -53.12
N ASN A 551 3.22 -9.46 -53.53
CA ASN A 551 1.88 -9.48 -54.11
C ASN A 551 0.81 -8.97 -53.12
N ASP A 552 0.83 -9.45 -51.89
CA ASP A 552 -0.13 -9.03 -50.85
C ASP A 552 -0.05 -7.51 -50.59
N LEU A 553 1.17 -6.99 -50.55
CA LEU A 553 1.39 -5.59 -50.24
C LEU A 553 0.98 -4.66 -51.42
N VAL A 554 1.30 -5.03 -52.65
CA VAL A 554 0.88 -4.29 -53.86
C VAL A 554 -0.66 -4.29 -53.95
N GLN A 555 -1.31 -5.43 -53.72
CA GLN A 555 -2.76 -5.49 -53.69
C GLN A 555 -3.38 -4.64 -52.57
N PHE A 556 -2.78 -4.63 -51.36
CA PHE A 556 -3.22 -3.78 -50.29
C PHE A 556 -3.14 -2.30 -50.68
N TYR A 557 -2.01 -1.87 -51.22
CA TYR A 557 -1.77 -0.50 -51.65
C TYR A 557 -2.81 -0.06 -52.72
N LEU A 558 -2.99 -0.87 -53.77
CA LEU A 558 -3.95 -0.58 -54.83
C LEU A 558 -5.41 -0.50 -54.34
N ARG A 559 -5.81 -1.42 -53.48
CA ARG A 559 -7.16 -1.41 -52.86
C ARG A 559 -7.36 -0.18 -51.99
N HIS A 560 -6.37 0.20 -51.20
CA HIS A 560 -6.47 1.37 -50.32
C HIS A 560 -6.58 2.67 -51.16
N LYS A 561 -5.73 2.82 -52.14
CA LYS A 561 -5.73 3.97 -53.07
C LYS A 561 -7.03 4.07 -53.88
N ALA A 562 -7.57 2.95 -54.33
CA ALA A 562 -8.86 2.90 -55.03
C ALA A 562 -10.03 3.28 -54.14
N LYS A 563 -9.99 2.95 -52.83
CA LYS A 563 -11.08 3.21 -51.87
C LYS A 563 -11.03 4.63 -51.32
N ASN A 564 -9.85 5.15 -51.00
CA ASN A 564 -9.69 6.39 -50.24
C ASN A 564 -9.13 7.57 -51.09
N GLY A 565 -8.68 7.34 -52.32
CA GLY A 565 -8.10 8.37 -53.19
C GLY A 565 -6.67 8.81 -52.83
N GLU A 566 -6.15 8.40 -51.66
CA GLU A 566 -4.83 8.76 -51.15
C GLU A 566 -3.94 7.52 -51.00
N SER A 567 -2.64 7.70 -51.02
CA SER A 567 -1.67 6.64 -50.74
C SER A 567 -1.74 6.27 -49.24
N PRO A 568 -1.74 4.97 -48.90
CA PRO A 568 -1.73 4.55 -47.50
C PRO A 568 -0.42 4.98 -46.84
N LYS A 569 -0.52 5.32 -45.54
CA LYS A 569 0.68 5.53 -44.71
C LYS A 569 1.37 4.18 -44.51
N TRP A 570 2.70 4.17 -44.45
CA TRP A 570 3.49 2.96 -44.22
C TRP A 570 3.12 2.20 -42.93
N GLU A 571 2.59 2.90 -41.91
CA GLU A 571 2.12 2.33 -40.67
C GLU A 571 0.77 1.58 -40.77
N SER A 572 0.04 1.77 -41.89
CA SER A 572 -1.33 1.24 -42.04
C SER A 572 -1.39 -0.27 -42.26
N TYR A 573 -0.26 -0.91 -42.54
CA TYR A 573 -0.18 -2.36 -42.72
C TYR A 573 0.93 -2.95 -41.85
N GLU A 574 0.55 -3.69 -40.84
CA GLU A 574 1.44 -4.15 -39.75
C GLU A 574 2.66 -4.95 -40.26
N LYS A 575 2.50 -5.78 -41.30
CA LYS A 575 3.61 -6.56 -41.86
C LYS A 575 4.69 -5.67 -42.45
N ILE A 576 4.35 -4.62 -43.21
CA ILE A 576 5.34 -3.71 -43.81
C ILE A 576 5.91 -2.75 -42.76
N LYS A 577 5.10 -2.33 -41.81
CA LYS A 577 5.55 -1.55 -40.65
C LYS A 577 6.71 -2.24 -39.96
N ASN A 578 6.53 -3.51 -39.58
CA ASN A 578 7.57 -4.32 -38.93
C ASN A 578 8.83 -4.50 -39.80
N VAL A 579 8.66 -4.59 -41.13
CA VAL A 579 9.78 -4.70 -42.08
C VAL A 579 10.57 -3.40 -42.14
N ILE A 580 9.89 -2.28 -42.27
CA ILE A 580 10.52 -0.96 -42.35
C ILE A 580 11.18 -0.62 -41.00
N GLU A 581 10.52 -0.87 -39.89
CA GLU A 581 11.10 -0.70 -38.54
C GLU A 581 12.37 -1.53 -38.40
N LYS A 582 12.34 -2.83 -38.72
CA LYS A 582 13.54 -3.69 -38.67
C LYS A 582 14.64 -3.19 -39.58
N ARG A 583 14.32 -2.66 -40.79
CA ARG A 583 15.31 -2.10 -41.71
C ARG A 583 15.95 -0.82 -41.17
N ILE A 584 15.13 0.08 -40.60
CA ILE A 584 15.62 1.30 -39.96
C ILE A 584 16.58 0.92 -38.80
N PHE A 585 16.29 -0.18 -38.09
CA PHE A 585 17.06 -0.63 -36.92
C PHE A 585 18.19 -1.62 -37.21
N SER A 586 18.26 -2.19 -38.42
CA SER A 586 19.31 -3.16 -38.77
C SER A 586 20.73 -2.58 -38.77
N LYS A 587 20.85 -1.25 -38.88
CA LYS A 587 22.12 -0.52 -38.74
C LYS A 587 22.10 0.29 -37.46
N THR A 588 22.51 -0.32 -36.35
CA THR A 588 22.68 0.35 -35.04
C THR A 588 23.67 1.53 -35.14
N GLU A 589 24.60 1.48 -36.05
CA GLU A 589 25.57 2.54 -36.34
C GLU A 589 24.90 3.84 -36.80
N ASP A 590 23.74 3.76 -37.46
CA ASP A 590 22.99 4.93 -37.94
C ASP A 590 22.22 5.64 -36.80
N LEU A 591 21.95 4.95 -35.67
CA LEU A 591 21.30 5.51 -34.49
C LEU A 591 22.26 6.39 -33.67
N ILE A 592 23.53 5.96 -33.54
CA ILE A 592 24.51 6.60 -32.63
C ILE A 592 24.69 8.09 -32.96
N PRO A 593 24.83 8.54 -34.21
CA PRO A 593 25.00 9.97 -34.54
C PRO A 593 23.78 10.82 -34.14
N VAL A 594 22.58 10.26 -34.23
CA VAL A 594 21.33 10.99 -33.93
C VAL A 594 21.07 11.08 -32.44
N ILE A 595 21.23 9.98 -31.69
CA ILE A 595 20.94 9.92 -30.24
C ILE A 595 22.09 10.42 -29.37
N SER A 596 23.34 10.42 -29.90
CA SER A 596 24.50 10.92 -29.12
C SER A 596 24.48 12.45 -29.02
N PHE A 597 24.98 12.97 -27.90
CA PHE A 597 25.14 14.42 -27.70
C PHE A 597 26.53 14.94 -28.17
N SER A 598 27.22 14.18 -29.01
CA SER A 598 28.47 14.62 -29.68
C SER A 598 28.19 15.70 -30.72
N THR A 599 29.24 16.40 -31.17
CA THR A 599 29.15 17.44 -32.22
C THR A 599 28.59 16.82 -33.49
N LYS A 600 27.53 17.41 -34.04
CA LYS A 600 26.88 16.97 -35.28
C LYS A 600 27.69 17.36 -36.48
N THR A 601 27.75 16.50 -37.48
CA THR A 601 28.55 16.72 -38.71
C THR A 601 27.73 17.30 -39.84
N SER A 602 26.38 17.23 -39.77
CA SER A 602 25.49 17.77 -40.83
C SER A 602 24.26 18.49 -40.22
N LYS A 603 23.71 19.46 -40.96
CA LYS A 603 22.44 20.13 -40.60
C LYS A 603 21.24 19.17 -40.52
N GLU A 604 21.29 18.10 -41.28
CA GLU A 604 20.25 17.07 -41.28
C GLU A 604 20.30 16.25 -39.99
N GLU A 605 21.50 15.91 -39.50
CA GLU A 605 21.67 15.24 -38.21
C GLU A 605 21.23 16.13 -37.04
N GLU A 606 21.49 17.45 -37.10
CA GLU A 606 21.01 18.40 -36.11
C GLU A 606 19.48 18.44 -36.03
N LYS A 607 18.80 18.50 -37.20
CA LYS A 607 17.35 18.48 -37.27
C LYS A 607 16.79 17.17 -36.67
N LYS A 608 17.30 16.03 -37.09
CA LYS A 608 16.90 14.71 -36.61
C LYS A 608 17.12 14.56 -35.10
N HIS A 609 18.20 15.09 -34.57
CA HIS A 609 18.47 15.11 -33.15
C HIS A 609 17.48 16.00 -32.38
N SER A 610 17.16 17.18 -32.91
CA SER A 610 16.16 18.08 -32.32
C SER A 610 14.79 17.42 -32.26
N ASP A 611 14.33 16.81 -33.33
CA ASP A 611 13.07 16.08 -33.41
C ASP A 611 13.02 14.89 -32.44
N PHE A 612 14.14 14.17 -32.29
CA PHE A 612 14.27 13.08 -31.31
C PHE A 612 14.13 13.62 -29.87
N ILE A 613 14.81 14.72 -29.54
CA ILE A 613 14.72 15.34 -28.19
C ILE A 613 13.30 15.80 -27.92
N GLU A 614 12.65 16.49 -28.86
CA GLU A 614 11.27 16.99 -28.70
C GLU A 614 10.31 15.84 -28.37
N ARG A 615 10.42 14.71 -29.05
CA ARG A 615 9.59 13.53 -28.79
C ARG A 615 9.89 12.86 -27.44
N MET A 616 11.13 12.86 -27.00
CA MET A 616 11.46 12.36 -25.67
C MET A 616 10.93 13.29 -24.57
N LEU A 617 10.92 14.62 -24.81
CA LEU A 617 10.29 15.60 -23.91
C LEU A 617 8.78 15.37 -23.80
N GLU A 618 8.09 15.14 -24.94
CA GLU A 618 6.65 14.80 -24.95
C GLU A 618 6.32 13.54 -24.13
N ARG A 619 7.28 12.62 -23.98
CA ARG A 619 7.14 11.39 -23.19
C ARG A 619 7.46 11.57 -21.71
N GLY A 620 7.74 12.82 -21.27
CA GLY A 620 7.93 13.17 -19.86
C GLY A 620 9.37 13.09 -19.36
N TYR A 621 10.36 13.07 -20.27
CA TYR A 621 11.77 13.18 -19.89
C TYR A 621 12.23 14.65 -19.90
N THR A 622 13.22 15.02 -19.07
CA THR A 622 13.89 16.32 -19.17
C THR A 622 15.10 16.23 -20.12
N ASN A 623 15.59 17.38 -20.62
CA ASN A 623 16.78 17.42 -21.49
C ASN A 623 18.00 16.76 -20.86
N LYS A 624 18.23 16.95 -19.56
CA LYS A 624 19.32 16.29 -18.82
C LYS A 624 19.12 14.79 -18.71
N GLN A 625 17.88 14.35 -18.44
CA GLN A 625 17.55 12.94 -18.38
C GLN A 625 17.74 12.26 -19.73
N ILE A 626 17.32 12.87 -20.84
CA ILE A 626 17.52 12.32 -22.19
C ILE A 626 19.02 12.08 -22.46
N LYS A 627 19.86 13.05 -22.15
CA LYS A 627 21.31 12.91 -22.32
C LYS A 627 21.87 11.77 -21.46
N LEU A 628 21.55 11.75 -20.17
CA LEU A 628 22.03 10.73 -19.24
C LEU A 628 21.60 9.32 -19.65
N LEU A 629 20.32 9.16 -20.00
CA LEU A 629 19.73 7.87 -20.36
C LEU A 629 20.25 7.32 -21.67
N THR A 630 20.43 8.17 -22.66
CA THR A 630 21.02 7.77 -23.95
C THR A 630 22.49 7.38 -23.81
N ASP A 631 23.29 8.15 -23.06
CA ASP A 631 24.68 7.81 -22.79
C ASP A 631 24.81 6.49 -21.99
N TRP A 632 23.94 6.29 -20.99
CA TRP A 632 23.89 5.05 -20.23
C TRP A 632 23.50 3.85 -21.10
N TYR A 633 22.45 3.98 -21.90
CA TYR A 633 22.00 2.93 -22.83
C TYR A 633 23.10 2.51 -23.82
N LEU A 634 23.81 3.48 -24.40
CA LEU A 634 24.91 3.21 -25.32
C LEU A 634 26.08 2.46 -24.64
N ARG A 635 26.36 2.73 -23.35
CA ARG A 635 27.37 2.00 -22.58
C ARG A 635 26.95 0.56 -22.30
N VAL A 636 25.73 0.36 -21.81
CA VAL A 636 25.19 -1.00 -21.50
C VAL A 636 25.19 -1.86 -22.77
N ARG A 637 24.81 -1.29 -23.91
CA ARG A 637 24.77 -2.02 -25.17
C ARG A 637 26.17 -2.38 -25.73
N LYS A 638 27.20 -1.63 -25.38
CA LYS A 638 28.59 -1.96 -25.75
C LYS A 638 29.20 -3.06 -24.88
N SER A 639 28.64 -3.25 -23.69
CA SER A 639 29.14 -4.24 -22.71
C SER A 639 28.47 -5.61 -22.87
N ASN A 640 27.32 -5.68 -23.54
CA ASN A 640 26.63 -6.90 -23.98
C ASN A 640 26.97 -7.21 -25.45
#